data_544352408f063d47257636238dc0ca1c
#
_entry.id   544352408f063d47257636238dc0ca1c
#
_cell.length_a   1.000
_cell.length_b   1.000
_cell.length_c   1.000
_cell.angle_alpha   90.00
_cell.angle_beta   90.00
_cell.angle_gamma   90.00
#
_symmetry.space_group_name_H-M   'P 1'
#
loop_
_entity.id
_entity.type
_entity.pdbx_description
1 polymer ?
#
loop_
_entity_poly.entity_id
_entity_poly.type
_entity_poly.pdbx_seq_one_letter_code
_entity_poly.pdbx_strand_id
1 'polypeptide(L)'
;MNEKKALLEKKKLFQIIYRMLIIAAVILTAFLWKSTAEIPITSETDATVELTATNSQLQQSWQATSKNITGFSLQVDLEQSHDLQGDLIVSMRDGEKIIWRENICLDQMQGKDTIGAVFDLQKLELGKRYYFDLEMSKASVQTVLALKSNSDYAGLKIDGKEIPGALGGIIQFRRANNIAWILRIFIIFGGISMFWSLLFNRKFEEVLAFTVGTIFIFLYLFGIMGVLKWGILVLCITGCVLFLMVPYLMTIRNCRLNEIISPGMAAFWGLFLLYFVLDRNVVAGKVDDLNHWQLCVRDMWYSDSYPFHFNSNVFMKRYTPGFATIEYLFIYLYGAYREGFIMLACHSIGFSMLSILYAGINWKTCHKTLPVTIMIAGLPLLIYQSHYGILYVDAYLGMIGAYILICYFKEKYSRFNLIRITVATMFLVMIKEMGLVIAGTIYAIIFMDLWLRNRAICRLWADCRFRNYVKSGFVAASMFVTWQVYIVIAGKKYGYTDSFNNILSLFGIAKGRIPIEETAIQLASLNDQGIMYHAVVKAEEAAQIADATPLQTIKDMIYWFIAEREFFNQSYLGITILILILFAMIGAGGVYRRLDIPIKRIAVGLLMGTALYTCFLVLCYIFLFKEASSIPAARRYMGSYLMLFMITLCGILVVKANEAASSGMWRQQLTWGVALLMLFTIPRDHNFYTTEENFGGYFATWKNHQTIGEVFNSFADKKEKVYFVEYQNSDLVPQYDYLTFANAVVPNQTQGLWGGWKPVAGPTERYKQYTVSLGMTEWKQMLLSEYTYVYLRSVDDYFITNYGKLFADPGEIETGGIYRVYQGDTDACLKRIAYKNLE
;
A
#
# COMPACT_ATOMS: atom_id res chain seq x y z
N MET A 1 33.12 -48.56 -21.12
CA MET A 1 31.76 -48.06 -20.80
C MET A 1 31.75 -47.25 -19.50
N ASN A 2 32.48 -47.68 -18.45
CA ASN A 2 32.54 -46.96 -17.16
C ASN A 2 33.24 -45.58 -17.24
N GLU A 3 34.32 -45.41 -17.99
CA GLU A 3 35.04 -44.14 -18.12
C GLU A 3 34.18 -43.06 -18.86
N LYS A 4 33.48 -43.43 -19.94
CA LYS A 4 32.57 -42.50 -20.61
C LYS A 4 31.43 -42.03 -19.70
N LYS A 5 30.93 -42.92 -18.83
CA LYS A 5 29.88 -42.60 -17.87
C LYS A 5 30.40 -41.65 -16.78
N ALA A 6 31.58 -41.92 -16.25
CA ALA A 6 32.25 -41.05 -15.27
C ALA A 6 32.60 -39.67 -15.87
N LEU A 7 33.04 -39.60 -17.11
CA LEU A 7 33.32 -38.33 -17.80
C LEU A 7 32.03 -37.52 -18.03
N LEU A 8 30.93 -38.19 -18.34
CA LEU A 8 29.62 -37.56 -18.51
C LEU A 8 29.10 -37.01 -17.19
N GLU A 9 29.25 -37.72 -16.07
CA GLU A 9 28.88 -37.26 -14.74
C GLU A 9 29.73 -36.08 -14.28
N LYS A 10 31.05 -36.10 -14.52
CA LYS A 10 31.93 -34.95 -14.30
C LYS A 10 31.52 -33.70 -15.10
N LYS A 11 31.16 -33.87 -16.40
CA LYS A 11 30.66 -32.76 -17.21
C LYS A 11 29.34 -32.19 -16.66
N LYS A 12 28.42 -33.04 -16.26
CA LYS A 12 27.16 -32.59 -15.63
C LYS A 12 27.41 -31.83 -14.32
N LEU A 13 28.26 -32.34 -13.48
CA LEU A 13 28.64 -31.69 -12.23
C LEU A 13 29.30 -30.32 -12.46
N PHE A 14 30.21 -30.23 -13.43
CA PHE A 14 30.82 -28.96 -13.82
C PHE A 14 29.80 -27.94 -14.32
N GLN A 15 28.82 -28.36 -15.14
CA GLN A 15 27.75 -27.49 -15.60
C GLN A 15 26.85 -27.00 -14.46
N ILE A 16 26.57 -27.85 -13.47
CA ILE A 16 25.81 -27.45 -12.28
C ILE A 16 26.56 -26.36 -11.52
N ILE A 17 27.83 -26.64 -11.18
CA ILE A 17 28.69 -25.71 -10.43
C ILE A 17 28.81 -24.38 -11.17
N TYR A 18 29.10 -24.40 -12.46
CA TYR A 18 29.22 -23.19 -13.27
C TYR A 18 27.93 -22.33 -13.25
N ARG A 19 26.75 -22.95 -13.41
CA ARG A 19 25.47 -22.26 -13.35
C ARG A 19 25.17 -21.75 -11.94
N MET A 20 25.52 -22.50 -10.89
CA MET A 20 25.37 -22.05 -9.50
C MET A 20 26.27 -20.84 -9.21
N LEU A 21 27.49 -20.81 -9.74
CA LEU A 21 28.39 -19.65 -9.60
C LEU A 21 27.83 -18.40 -10.28
N ILE A 22 27.22 -18.53 -11.46
CA ILE A 22 26.54 -17.41 -12.13
C ILE A 22 25.39 -16.90 -11.25
N ILE A 23 24.53 -17.79 -10.76
CA ILE A 23 23.41 -17.40 -9.88
C ILE A 23 23.92 -16.78 -8.59
N ALA A 24 25.00 -17.33 -7.99
CA ALA A 24 25.61 -16.75 -6.81
C ALA A 24 26.14 -15.32 -7.06
N ALA A 25 26.76 -15.09 -8.23
CA ALA A 25 27.18 -13.74 -8.63
C ALA A 25 25.99 -12.77 -8.78
N VAL A 26 24.88 -13.23 -9.39
CA VAL A 26 23.65 -12.43 -9.47
C VAL A 26 23.09 -12.10 -8.08
N ILE A 27 23.06 -13.09 -7.17
CA ILE A 27 22.61 -12.89 -5.78
C ILE A 27 23.52 -11.88 -5.07
N LEU A 28 24.84 -12.03 -5.16
CA LEU A 28 25.80 -11.09 -4.57
C LEU A 28 25.57 -9.67 -5.11
N THR A 29 25.44 -9.50 -6.42
CA THR A 29 25.13 -8.21 -7.04
C THR A 29 23.83 -7.63 -6.49
N ALA A 30 22.77 -8.43 -6.40
CA ALA A 30 21.47 -7.99 -5.94
C ALA A 30 21.50 -7.45 -4.50
N PHE A 31 22.26 -8.08 -3.60
CA PHE A 31 22.25 -7.72 -2.18
C PHE A 31 23.38 -6.79 -1.75
N LEU A 32 24.49 -6.76 -2.48
CA LEU A 32 25.65 -5.91 -2.16
C LEU A 32 25.64 -4.57 -2.89
N TRP A 33 25.03 -4.48 -4.09
CA TRP A 33 25.04 -3.23 -4.86
C TRP A 33 24.03 -2.23 -4.28
N LYS A 34 24.56 -1.24 -3.60
CA LYS A 34 23.80 -0.14 -2.98
C LYS A 34 24.17 1.19 -3.63
N SER A 35 23.27 2.16 -3.53
CA SER A 35 23.52 3.55 -3.89
C SER A 35 23.25 4.47 -2.71
N THR A 36 23.93 5.59 -2.70
CA THR A 36 23.65 6.68 -1.78
C THR A 36 22.47 7.48 -2.32
N ALA A 37 21.62 7.95 -1.44
CA ALA A 37 20.54 8.90 -1.71
C ALA A 37 20.59 9.98 -0.63
N GLU A 38 19.93 11.10 -0.88
CA GLU A 38 19.98 12.29 -0.07
C GLU A 38 18.58 12.70 0.36
N ILE A 39 18.46 13.23 1.57
CA ILE A 39 17.25 13.84 2.11
C ILE A 39 17.64 15.22 2.63
N PRO A 40 16.97 16.31 2.24
CA PRO A 40 17.24 17.62 2.80
C PRO A 40 16.91 17.64 4.30
N ILE A 41 17.68 18.40 5.07
CA ILE A 41 17.34 18.80 6.45
C ILE A 41 16.29 19.91 6.35
N THR A 42 16.58 20.93 5.51
CA THR A 42 15.64 21.96 5.08
C THR A 42 15.66 22.09 3.56
N SER A 43 14.50 22.31 2.94
CA SER A 43 14.41 22.45 1.48
C SER A 43 14.91 23.80 0.97
N GLU A 44 14.82 24.84 1.78
CA GLU A 44 15.23 26.21 1.47
C GLU A 44 15.97 26.82 2.68
N THR A 45 16.75 27.86 2.45
CA THR A 45 17.47 28.62 3.49
C THR A 45 17.26 30.11 3.31
N ASP A 46 16.91 30.81 4.38
CA ASP A 46 16.57 32.25 4.41
C ASP A 46 17.37 33.03 5.47
N ALA A 47 18.10 32.32 6.31
CA ALA A 47 18.84 32.88 7.44
C ALA A 47 20.22 32.21 7.59
N THR A 48 21.02 32.73 8.49
CA THR A 48 22.31 32.17 8.89
C THR A 48 22.43 32.09 10.41
N VAL A 49 23.18 31.09 10.85
CA VAL A 49 23.52 30.90 12.26
C VAL A 49 25.04 30.84 12.40
N GLU A 50 25.57 31.67 13.27
CA GLU A 50 27.02 31.81 13.48
C GLU A 50 27.49 30.96 14.67
N LEU A 51 28.55 30.19 14.44
CA LEU A 51 29.37 29.57 15.47
C LEU A 51 30.65 30.40 15.60
N THR A 52 30.95 30.78 16.85
CA THR A 52 32.11 31.61 17.20
C THR A 52 32.84 30.98 18.41
N ALA A 53 33.99 31.47 18.77
CA ALA A 53 34.67 31.01 19.98
C ALA A 53 33.84 31.24 21.27
N THR A 54 32.92 32.21 21.28
CA THR A 54 32.02 32.49 22.43
C THR A 54 30.70 31.73 22.37
N ASN A 55 30.16 31.52 21.17
CA ASN A 55 28.97 30.71 20.91
C ASN A 55 29.45 29.39 20.28
N SER A 56 30.10 28.54 21.06
CA SER A 56 30.89 27.43 20.55
C SER A 56 30.15 26.15 20.30
N GLN A 57 28.91 26.03 20.82
CA GLN A 57 28.13 24.81 20.72
C GLN A 57 26.79 25.06 20.01
N LEU A 58 26.56 24.31 18.94
CA LEU A 58 25.31 24.31 18.21
C LEU A 58 24.75 22.89 18.15
N GLN A 59 23.47 22.74 18.41
CA GLN A 59 22.76 21.48 18.36
C GLN A 59 21.57 21.59 17.43
N GLN A 60 21.45 20.65 16.49
CA GLN A 60 20.25 20.47 15.65
C GLN A 60 19.57 19.17 15.97
N SER A 61 18.29 19.19 16.35
CA SER A 61 17.49 17.99 16.40
C SER A 61 17.01 17.59 15.00
N TRP A 62 16.84 16.30 14.79
CA TRP A 62 16.39 15.77 13.50
C TRP A 62 15.68 14.42 13.70
N GLN A 63 14.56 14.22 13.00
CA GLN A 63 13.86 12.95 13.00
C GLN A 63 14.41 12.01 11.91
N ALA A 64 14.74 10.76 12.25
CA ALA A 64 15.24 9.80 11.28
C ALA A 64 14.15 9.36 10.31
N THR A 65 14.23 9.75 9.06
CA THR A 65 13.36 9.34 7.95
C THR A 65 13.95 8.21 7.12
N SER A 66 15.21 7.82 7.41
CA SER A 66 15.89 6.67 6.80
C SER A 66 16.61 5.80 7.85
N LYS A 67 16.61 4.48 7.60
CA LYS A 67 17.22 3.48 8.51
C LYS A 67 18.75 3.39 8.41
N ASN A 68 19.36 3.82 7.31
CA ASN A 68 20.75 3.50 6.95
C ASN A 68 21.53 4.75 6.57
N ILE A 69 21.94 5.55 7.53
CA ILE A 69 22.64 6.83 7.29
C ILE A 69 24.12 6.57 7.11
N THR A 70 24.75 7.33 6.20
CA THR A 70 26.18 7.20 5.87
C THR A 70 26.91 8.53 5.81
N GLY A 71 26.23 9.64 6.02
CA GLY A 71 26.86 10.94 5.99
C GLY A 71 25.86 12.08 6.11
N PHE A 72 26.39 13.28 6.23
CA PHE A 72 25.64 14.52 6.18
C PHE A 72 26.50 15.58 5.49
N SER A 73 25.84 16.64 5.02
CA SER A 73 26.52 17.85 4.53
C SER A 73 25.68 19.07 4.91
N LEU A 74 26.28 20.05 5.55
CA LEU A 74 25.69 21.32 5.96
C LEU A 74 26.14 22.43 5.02
N GLN A 75 25.28 23.38 4.73
CA GLN A 75 25.57 24.51 3.87
C GLN A 75 26.25 25.62 4.67
N VAL A 76 27.39 26.15 4.13
CA VAL A 76 28.15 27.24 4.71
C VAL A 76 27.82 28.54 3.96
N ASP A 77 27.65 29.63 4.71
CA ASP A 77 27.58 30.95 4.16
C ASP A 77 28.99 31.51 4.03
N LEU A 78 29.51 31.55 2.81
CA LEU A 78 30.88 32.02 2.54
C LEU A 78 31.07 33.50 2.73
N GLU A 79 30.03 34.31 2.59
CA GLU A 79 30.09 35.76 2.74
C GLU A 79 30.23 36.19 4.21
N GLN A 80 29.62 35.40 5.11
CA GLN A 80 29.64 35.67 6.54
C GLN A 80 30.70 34.86 7.31
N SER A 81 31.23 33.80 6.68
CA SER A 81 32.29 32.97 7.30
C SER A 81 33.68 33.57 7.07
N HIS A 82 34.47 33.76 8.11
CA HIS A 82 35.83 34.31 8.02
C HIS A 82 36.77 33.74 9.10
N ASP A 83 38.08 33.81 8.84
CA ASP A 83 39.13 33.39 9.74
C ASP A 83 38.96 31.96 10.29
N LEU A 84 38.59 31.05 9.41
CA LEU A 84 38.34 29.65 9.78
C LEU A 84 39.63 29.00 10.25
N GLN A 85 39.85 28.97 11.56
CA GLN A 85 41.00 28.33 12.23
C GLN A 85 40.54 27.46 13.39
N GLY A 86 41.18 26.29 13.56
CA GLY A 86 40.90 25.34 14.63
C GLY A 86 40.09 24.11 14.16
N ASP A 87 39.39 23.50 15.07
CA ASP A 87 38.69 22.24 14.86
C ASP A 87 37.18 22.41 15.08
N LEU A 88 36.36 21.80 14.22
CA LEU A 88 34.94 21.61 14.41
C LEU A 88 34.70 20.13 14.76
N ILE A 89 34.26 19.90 16.00
CA ILE A 89 33.86 18.57 16.44
C ILE A 89 32.39 18.39 16.10
N VAL A 90 32.08 17.40 15.26
CA VAL A 90 30.71 17.04 14.91
C VAL A 90 30.37 15.69 15.51
N SER A 91 29.23 15.61 16.16
CA SER A 91 28.76 14.33 16.73
C SER A 91 27.28 14.11 16.48
N MET A 92 26.89 12.85 16.35
CA MET A 92 25.49 12.43 16.28
C MET A 92 25.14 11.66 17.55
N ARG A 93 24.01 12.02 18.19
CA ARG A 93 23.56 11.42 19.45
C ARG A 93 22.16 10.83 19.38
N ASP A 94 21.96 9.76 20.14
CA ASP A 94 20.68 9.20 20.54
C ASP A 94 20.46 9.51 22.03
N GLY A 95 19.75 10.59 22.32
CA GLY A 95 19.69 11.14 23.67
C GLY A 95 21.08 11.53 24.17
N GLU A 96 21.53 10.91 25.27
CA GLU A 96 22.88 11.14 25.82
C GLU A 96 23.97 10.28 25.16
N LYS A 97 23.61 9.27 24.35
CA LYS A 97 24.57 8.34 23.75
C LYS A 97 25.13 8.89 22.45
N ILE A 98 26.45 9.09 22.38
CA ILE A 98 27.13 9.39 21.11
C ILE A 98 27.14 8.14 20.24
N ILE A 99 26.59 8.26 19.02
CA ILE A 99 26.56 7.19 18.02
C ILE A 99 27.78 7.29 17.10
N TRP A 100 28.16 8.53 16.78
CA TRP A 100 29.26 8.85 15.88
C TRP A 100 29.84 10.22 16.26
N ARG A 101 31.16 10.39 16.05
CA ARG A 101 31.89 11.63 16.29
C ARG A 101 33.07 11.74 15.34
N GLU A 102 33.28 12.94 14.80
CA GLU A 102 34.43 13.26 13.94
C GLU A 102 34.94 14.68 14.24
N ASN A 103 36.24 14.90 13.94
CA ASN A 103 36.87 16.19 14.06
C ASN A 103 37.24 16.71 12.66
N ILE A 104 36.65 17.85 12.28
CA ILE A 104 36.85 18.50 10.98
C ILE A 104 37.78 19.70 11.19
N CYS A 105 38.93 19.75 10.51
CA CYS A 105 39.85 20.86 10.57
C CYS A 105 39.28 22.05 9.77
N LEU A 106 38.99 23.17 10.43
CA LEU A 106 38.39 24.37 9.83
C LEU A 106 39.33 25.05 8.83
N ASP A 107 40.65 24.97 9.03
CA ASP A 107 41.64 25.53 8.08
C ASP A 107 41.51 24.93 6.66
N GLN A 108 41.05 23.68 6.57
CA GLN A 108 40.79 22.99 5.28
C GLN A 108 39.43 23.30 4.66
N MET A 109 38.63 24.10 5.33
CA MET A 109 37.27 24.44 4.90
C MET A 109 37.16 25.80 4.27
N GLN A 110 38.26 26.59 4.24
CA GLN A 110 38.28 27.90 3.59
C GLN A 110 37.84 27.80 2.12
N GLY A 111 36.81 28.60 1.75
CA GLY A 111 36.27 28.64 0.39
C GLY A 111 35.38 27.45 0.02
N LYS A 112 35.04 26.56 0.94
CA LYS A 112 34.06 25.49 0.71
C LYS A 112 32.68 25.93 1.16
N ASP A 113 31.69 25.72 0.28
CA ASP A 113 30.27 26.04 0.50
C ASP A 113 29.53 25.00 1.33
N THR A 114 30.20 23.91 1.66
CA THR A 114 29.61 22.81 2.46
C THR A 114 30.62 22.23 3.43
N ILE A 115 30.12 21.88 4.63
CA ILE A 115 30.85 21.09 5.62
C ILE A 115 30.11 19.75 5.78
N GLY A 116 30.81 18.64 5.59
CA GLY A 116 30.18 17.33 5.71
C GLY A 116 31.15 16.25 6.06
N ALA A 117 30.60 15.12 6.48
CA ALA A 117 31.34 13.91 6.77
C ALA A 117 30.63 12.69 6.18
N VAL A 118 31.41 11.74 5.71
CA VAL A 118 30.97 10.41 5.30
C VAL A 118 31.48 9.43 6.34
N PHE A 119 30.60 8.64 6.90
CA PHE A 119 30.93 7.74 7.99
C PHE A 119 30.40 6.31 7.77
N ASP A 120 30.81 5.41 8.60
CA ASP A 120 30.31 4.03 8.58
C ASP A 120 28.81 3.98 8.82
N LEU A 121 28.15 3.01 8.16
CA LEU A 121 26.71 2.85 8.16
C LEU A 121 26.12 2.87 9.57
N GLN A 122 25.33 3.89 9.88
CA GLN A 122 24.57 3.96 11.12
C GLN A 122 23.15 3.47 10.88
N LYS A 123 22.70 2.49 11.67
CA LYS A 123 21.33 1.96 11.64
C LYS A 123 20.48 2.72 12.64
N LEU A 124 19.64 3.60 12.14
CA LEU A 124 18.74 4.40 12.96
C LEU A 124 17.33 3.80 13.03
N GLU A 125 16.63 4.13 14.10
CA GLU A 125 15.21 3.84 14.26
C GLU A 125 14.38 4.92 13.58
N LEU A 126 13.53 4.55 12.64
CA LEU A 126 12.68 5.49 11.92
C LEU A 126 11.74 6.24 12.86
N GLY A 127 11.57 7.53 12.59
CA GLY A 127 10.69 8.40 13.34
C GLY A 127 11.23 8.83 14.70
N LYS A 128 12.35 8.30 15.15
CA LYS A 128 13.01 8.69 16.38
C LYS A 128 13.81 9.97 16.17
N ARG A 129 13.83 10.84 17.19
CA ARG A 129 14.63 12.06 17.22
C ARG A 129 16.07 11.73 17.55
N TYR A 130 16.98 12.29 16.75
CA TYR A 130 18.42 12.30 16.94
C TYR A 130 18.93 13.73 16.99
N TYR A 131 20.16 13.93 17.43
CA TYR A 131 20.77 15.23 17.55
C TYR A 131 22.11 15.27 16.84
N PHE A 132 22.34 16.32 16.07
CA PHE A 132 23.66 16.71 15.55
C PHE A 132 24.19 17.84 16.43
N ASP A 133 25.33 17.61 17.05
CA ASP A 133 26.03 18.62 17.81
C ASP A 133 27.27 19.04 17.06
N LEU A 134 27.47 20.34 16.93
CA LEU A 134 28.65 20.99 16.37
C LEU A 134 29.30 21.79 17.50
N GLU A 135 30.57 21.53 17.79
CA GLU A 135 31.34 22.19 18.84
C GLU A 135 32.62 22.70 18.25
N MET A 136 32.86 24.03 18.32
CA MET A 136 34.13 24.64 17.96
C MET A 136 35.16 24.39 19.06
N SER A 137 36.33 23.89 18.66
CA SER A 137 37.44 23.63 19.56
C SER A 137 38.73 24.23 19.01
N LYS A 138 39.54 24.78 19.87
CA LYS A 138 40.80 25.44 19.49
C LYS A 138 40.65 26.58 18.46
N ALA A 139 39.48 27.17 18.36
CA ALA A 139 39.21 28.27 17.45
C ALA A 139 39.83 29.57 17.95
N SER A 140 40.30 30.43 17.04
CA SER A 140 40.70 31.78 17.37
C SER A 140 39.49 32.63 17.70
N VAL A 141 39.67 33.72 18.44
CA VAL A 141 38.59 34.65 18.80
C VAL A 141 37.93 35.29 17.56
N GLN A 142 38.68 35.33 16.47
CA GLN A 142 38.22 35.93 15.18
C GLN A 142 37.50 34.91 14.28
N THR A 143 37.52 33.60 14.61
CA THR A 143 36.91 32.57 13.80
C THR A 143 35.39 32.67 13.87
N VAL A 144 34.77 32.84 12.71
CA VAL A 144 33.31 32.80 12.53
C VAL A 144 32.99 31.77 11.46
N LEU A 145 32.24 30.75 11.85
CA LEU A 145 31.62 29.78 10.95
C LEU A 145 30.11 30.06 10.84
N ALA A 146 29.70 30.62 9.71
CA ALA A 146 28.31 30.90 9.41
C ALA A 146 27.67 29.73 8.64
N LEU A 147 26.62 29.12 9.19
CA LEU A 147 25.88 28.06 8.56
C LEU A 147 24.50 28.56 8.09
N LYS A 148 24.13 28.21 6.86
CA LYS A 148 22.82 28.56 6.34
C LYS A 148 21.74 27.83 7.12
N SER A 149 20.61 28.48 7.36
CA SER A 149 19.48 27.97 8.10
C SER A 149 18.14 28.42 7.49
N ASN A 150 17.05 27.83 7.94
CA ASN A 150 15.71 28.27 7.61
C ASN A 150 14.98 28.65 8.91
N SER A 151 14.52 29.91 9.00
CA SER A 151 13.91 30.49 10.22
C SER A 151 12.52 29.95 10.52
N ASP A 152 11.82 29.39 9.52
CA ASP A 152 10.47 28.81 9.68
C ASP A 152 10.49 27.45 10.40
N TYR A 153 11.67 26.86 10.53
CA TYR A 153 11.85 25.56 11.18
C TYR A 153 12.15 25.71 12.70
N ALA A 154 12.31 24.59 13.37
CA ALA A 154 12.68 24.53 14.77
C ALA A 154 13.75 23.45 15.03
N GLY A 155 14.12 23.30 16.31
CA GLY A 155 15.03 22.23 16.71
C GLY A 155 16.49 22.65 16.82
N LEU A 156 16.78 23.93 16.64
CA LEU A 156 18.11 24.50 16.76
C LEU A 156 18.35 25.04 18.19
N LYS A 157 19.56 24.83 18.72
CA LYS A 157 20.01 25.37 19.99
C LYS A 157 21.45 25.88 19.88
N ILE A 158 21.71 27.03 20.47
CA ILE A 158 23.06 27.58 20.67
C ILE A 158 23.35 27.65 22.15
N ASP A 159 24.45 27.05 22.59
CA ASP A 159 24.85 26.99 24.00
C ASP A 159 23.68 26.59 24.94
N GLY A 160 22.88 25.64 24.49
CA GLY A 160 21.71 25.08 25.22
C GLY A 160 20.42 25.92 25.13
N LYS A 161 20.45 27.13 24.54
CA LYS A 161 19.25 27.96 24.37
C LYS A 161 18.58 27.65 23.02
N GLU A 162 17.27 27.40 23.04
CA GLU A 162 16.47 27.22 21.83
C GLU A 162 16.41 28.53 21.03
N ILE A 163 16.69 28.43 19.73
CA ILE A 163 16.52 29.50 18.75
C ILE A 163 15.61 29.02 17.62
N PRO A 164 14.88 29.91 16.96
CA PRO A 164 14.12 29.55 15.76
C PRO A 164 15.05 29.04 14.65
N GLY A 165 14.59 28.05 13.91
CA GLY A 165 15.26 27.59 12.71
C GLY A 165 15.79 26.16 12.76
N ALA A 166 16.25 25.73 11.58
CA ALA A 166 17.00 24.51 11.37
C ALA A 166 18.07 24.71 10.30
N LEU A 167 19.18 23.95 10.40
CA LEU A 167 20.32 24.07 9.50
C LEU A 167 19.97 23.65 8.07
N GLY A 168 20.48 24.37 7.10
CA GLY A 168 20.50 24.00 5.69
C GLY A 168 21.49 22.87 5.44
N GLY A 169 21.04 21.79 4.79
CA GLY A 169 21.91 20.68 4.50
C GLY A 169 21.15 19.43 4.06
N ILE A 170 21.93 18.36 3.88
CA ILE A 170 21.43 17.04 3.45
C ILE A 170 21.94 15.93 4.35
N ILE A 171 21.11 14.92 4.52
CA ILE A 171 21.45 13.64 5.15
C ILE A 171 21.63 12.60 4.04
N GLN A 172 22.77 11.92 4.04
CA GLN A 172 23.05 10.83 3.10
C GLN A 172 22.70 9.48 3.68
N PHE A 173 22.02 8.65 2.90
CA PHE A 173 21.64 7.31 3.32
C PHE A 173 21.83 6.26 2.21
N ARG A 174 21.96 5.00 2.61
CA ARG A 174 22.10 3.87 1.68
C ARG A 174 20.77 3.18 1.42
N ARG A 175 20.50 2.99 0.13
CA ARG A 175 19.39 2.17 -0.36
C ARG A 175 19.88 1.18 -1.42
N ALA A 176 19.02 0.27 -1.87
CA ALA A 176 19.34 -0.55 -3.03
C ALA A 176 19.47 0.32 -4.28
N ASN A 177 20.45 0.03 -5.12
CA ASN A 177 20.43 0.52 -6.50
C ASN A 177 19.20 -0.06 -7.22
N ASN A 178 18.63 0.67 -8.19
CA ASN A 178 17.42 0.22 -8.90
C ASN A 178 17.60 -1.15 -9.57
N ILE A 179 18.75 -1.41 -10.19
CA ILE A 179 19.06 -2.71 -10.81
C ILE A 179 19.16 -3.80 -9.75
N ALA A 180 19.87 -3.54 -8.65
CA ALA A 180 19.98 -4.46 -7.53
C ALA A 180 18.62 -4.78 -6.93
N TRP A 181 17.72 -3.80 -6.83
CA TRP A 181 16.35 -4.00 -6.36
C TRP A 181 15.53 -4.87 -7.34
N ILE A 182 15.60 -4.60 -8.63
CA ILE A 182 14.96 -5.45 -9.66
C ILE A 182 15.46 -6.89 -9.54
N LEU A 183 16.77 -7.08 -9.36
CA LEU A 183 17.35 -8.41 -9.16
C LEU A 183 16.84 -9.09 -7.88
N ARG A 184 16.63 -8.36 -6.78
CA ARG A 184 16.02 -8.91 -5.55
C ARG A 184 14.60 -9.39 -5.80
N ILE A 185 13.79 -8.58 -6.47
CA ILE A 185 12.42 -8.96 -6.86
C ILE A 185 12.46 -10.19 -7.78
N PHE A 186 13.39 -10.22 -8.76
CA PHE A 186 13.57 -11.37 -9.62
C PHE A 186 13.98 -12.65 -8.87
N ILE A 187 14.89 -12.55 -7.90
CA ILE A 187 15.31 -13.72 -7.09
C ILE A 187 14.14 -14.25 -6.28
N ILE A 188 13.37 -13.38 -5.64
CA ILE A 188 12.27 -13.79 -4.76
C ILE A 188 11.08 -14.32 -5.60
N PHE A 189 10.56 -13.55 -6.53
CA PHE A 189 9.39 -13.97 -7.29
C PHE A 189 9.76 -14.91 -8.44
N GLY A 190 10.80 -14.59 -9.20
CA GLY A 190 11.25 -15.38 -10.33
C GLY A 190 11.93 -16.68 -9.89
N GLY A 191 12.89 -16.60 -8.98
CA GLY A 191 13.65 -17.76 -8.49
C GLY A 191 12.75 -18.79 -7.79
N ILE A 192 11.85 -18.36 -6.93
CA ILE A 192 10.87 -19.25 -6.26
C ILE A 192 9.91 -19.85 -7.30
N SER A 193 9.43 -19.04 -8.27
CA SER A 193 8.57 -19.55 -9.35
C SER A 193 9.28 -20.57 -10.24
N MET A 194 10.55 -20.38 -10.58
CA MET A 194 11.35 -21.36 -11.31
C MET A 194 11.51 -22.66 -10.54
N PHE A 195 11.74 -22.57 -9.22
CA PHE A 195 11.80 -23.74 -8.36
C PHE A 195 10.47 -24.52 -8.36
N TRP A 196 9.32 -23.82 -8.18
CA TRP A 196 8.01 -24.46 -8.24
C TRP A 196 7.69 -25.03 -9.63
N SER A 197 8.08 -24.33 -10.68
CA SER A 197 7.93 -24.79 -12.07
C SER A 197 8.61 -26.16 -12.27
N LEU A 198 9.84 -26.29 -11.80
CA LEU A 198 10.57 -27.55 -11.84
C LEU A 198 9.97 -28.60 -10.90
N LEU A 199 9.58 -28.22 -9.68
CA LEU A 199 9.03 -29.16 -8.71
C LEU A 199 7.70 -29.78 -9.16
N PHE A 200 6.80 -28.98 -9.70
CA PHE A 200 5.48 -29.42 -10.14
C PHE A 200 5.40 -29.81 -11.62
N ASN A 201 6.49 -29.69 -12.36
CA ASN A 201 6.54 -29.88 -13.80
C ASN A 201 5.50 -29.03 -14.55
N ARG A 202 5.52 -27.73 -14.29
CA ARG A 202 4.63 -26.72 -14.83
C ARG A 202 5.45 -25.59 -15.44
N LYS A 203 4.85 -24.81 -16.35
CA LYS A 203 5.50 -23.61 -16.86
C LYS A 203 5.49 -22.49 -15.82
N PHE A 204 6.42 -21.55 -15.95
CA PHE A 204 6.57 -20.40 -15.07
C PHE A 204 5.25 -19.63 -14.88
N GLU A 205 4.56 -19.29 -15.98
CA GLU A 205 3.30 -18.57 -15.97
C GLU A 205 2.14 -19.30 -15.27
N GLU A 206 2.24 -20.60 -15.09
CA GLU A 206 1.23 -21.40 -14.40
C GLU A 206 1.46 -21.45 -12.87
N VAL A 207 2.67 -21.15 -12.42
CA VAL A 207 3.03 -21.18 -10.99
C VAL A 207 3.27 -19.81 -10.39
N LEU A 208 3.35 -18.74 -11.18
CA LEU A 208 3.67 -17.40 -10.68
C LEU A 208 2.63 -16.87 -9.68
N ALA A 209 1.34 -16.98 -10.01
CA ALA A 209 0.27 -16.60 -9.08
C ALA A 209 0.30 -17.44 -7.78
N PHE A 210 0.62 -18.73 -7.88
CA PHE A 210 0.84 -19.59 -6.71
C PHE A 210 2.02 -19.10 -5.87
N THR A 211 3.10 -18.64 -6.50
CA THR A 211 4.26 -18.05 -5.81
C THR A 211 3.86 -16.81 -5.02
N VAL A 212 3.11 -15.88 -5.64
CA VAL A 212 2.62 -14.67 -4.95
C VAL A 212 1.80 -15.04 -3.72
N GLY A 213 0.84 -15.95 -3.87
CA GLY A 213 0.01 -16.40 -2.75
C GLY A 213 0.81 -17.10 -1.64
N THR A 214 1.81 -17.90 -1.98
CA THR A 214 2.67 -18.57 -0.97
C THR A 214 3.59 -17.59 -0.25
N ILE A 215 4.15 -16.60 -0.95
CA ILE A 215 4.93 -15.51 -0.33
C ILE A 215 4.05 -14.71 0.63
N PHE A 216 2.83 -14.37 0.21
CA PHE A 216 1.89 -13.67 1.07
C PHE A 216 1.60 -14.47 2.35
N ILE A 217 1.19 -15.74 2.23
CA ILE A 217 0.87 -16.59 3.38
C ILE A 217 2.07 -16.68 4.34
N PHE A 218 3.27 -16.86 3.79
CA PHE A 218 4.50 -16.91 4.57
C PHE A 218 4.71 -15.62 5.36
N LEU A 219 4.68 -14.46 4.72
CA LEU A 219 4.87 -13.16 5.37
C LEU A 219 3.73 -12.83 6.34
N TYR A 220 2.50 -13.21 6.01
CA TYR A 220 1.35 -13.04 6.89
C TYR A 220 1.54 -13.71 8.25
N LEU A 221 2.08 -14.93 8.27
CA LEU A 221 2.37 -15.63 9.53
C LEU A 221 3.36 -14.87 10.40
N PHE A 222 4.42 -14.30 9.81
CA PHE A 222 5.35 -13.44 10.54
C PHE A 222 4.72 -12.11 10.94
N GLY A 223 3.83 -11.56 10.12
CA GLY A 223 3.14 -10.32 10.39
C GLY A 223 2.21 -10.39 11.61
N ILE A 224 1.40 -11.44 11.72
CA ILE A 224 0.52 -11.64 12.89
C ILE A 224 1.32 -11.94 14.18
N MET A 225 2.55 -12.44 14.06
CA MET A 225 3.47 -12.61 15.19
C MET A 225 4.21 -11.30 15.57
N GLY A 226 4.02 -10.20 14.81
CA GLY A 226 4.68 -8.91 15.06
C GLY A 226 6.17 -8.88 14.69
N VAL A 227 6.63 -9.80 13.83
CA VAL A 227 8.04 -9.96 13.45
C VAL A 227 8.22 -9.95 11.91
N LEU A 228 7.47 -9.11 11.22
CA LEU A 228 7.37 -9.08 9.76
C LEU A 228 8.73 -8.92 9.07
N LYS A 229 9.61 -8.04 9.58
CA LYS A 229 10.96 -7.85 9.01
C LYS A 229 11.81 -9.13 9.04
N TRP A 230 11.68 -9.95 10.08
CA TRP A 230 12.37 -11.24 10.16
C TRP A 230 11.81 -12.22 9.13
N GLY A 231 10.49 -12.18 8.89
CA GLY A 231 9.86 -12.92 7.81
C GLY A 231 10.45 -12.58 6.45
N ILE A 232 10.67 -11.29 6.15
CA ILE A 232 11.30 -10.88 4.89
C ILE A 232 12.75 -11.35 4.80
N LEU A 233 13.52 -11.27 5.88
CA LEU A 233 14.90 -11.78 5.90
C LEU A 233 14.94 -13.28 5.58
N VAL A 234 14.10 -14.08 6.27
CA VAL A 234 14.00 -15.53 6.03
C VAL A 234 13.51 -15.79 4.59
N LEU A 235 12.56 -15.02 4.07
CA LEU A 235 12.11 -15.11 2.68
C LEU A 235 13.25 -14.84 1.69
N CYS A 236 14.08 -13.82 1.93
CA CYS A 236 15.26 -13.54 1.10
C CYS A 236 16.25 -14.70 1.09
N ILE A 237 16.60 -15.25 2.27
CA ILE A 237 17.49 -16.40 2.37
C ILE A 237 16.88 -17.61 1.64
N THR A 238 15.60 -17.90 1.89
CA THR A 238 14.88 -19.00 1.22
C THR A 238 14.84 -18.80 -0.29
N GLY A 239 14.53 -17.59 -0.78
CA GLY A 239 14.53 -17.27 -2.20
C GLY A 239 15.90 -17.49 -2.84
N CYS A 240 16.99 -17.06 -2.19
CA CYS A 240 18.36 -17.30 -2.66
C CYS A 240 18.69 -18.79 -2.73
N VAL A 241 18.35 -19.55 -1.68
CA VAL A 241 18.59 -21.00 -1.63
C VAL A 241 17.81 -21.73 -2.72
N LEU A 242 16.50 -21.43 -2.86
CA LEU A 242 15.66 -22.06 -3.87
C LEU A 242 16.12 -21.70 -5.30
N PHE A 243 16.57 -20.46 -5.51
CA PHE A 243 17.13 -20.05 -6.80
C PHE A 243 18.44 -20.77 -7.12
N LEU A 244 19.34 -20.97 -6.13
CA LEU A 244 20.54 -21.78 -6.27
C LEU A 244 20.23 -23.27 -6.56
N MET A 245 19.10 -23.79 -6.09
CA MET A 245 18.69 -25.17 -6.38
C MET A 245 18.17 -25.36 -7.83
N VAL A 246 17.81 -24.30 -8.54
CA VAL A 246 17.27 -24.38 -9.91
C VAL A 246 18.21 -25.15 -10.86
N PRO A 247 19.52 -24.85 -11.00
CA PRO A 247 20.44 -25.61 -11.87
C PRO A 247 20.54 -27.09 -11.54
N TYR A 248 20.53 -27.42 -10.24
CA TYR A 248 20.54 -28.80 -9.78
C TYR A 248 19.28 -29.56 -10.22
N LEU A 249 18.10 -29.00 -9.96
CA LEU A 249 16.82 -29.57 -10.39
C LEU A 249 16.71 -29.70 -11.92
N MET A 250 17.21 -28.71 -12.67
CA MET A 250 17.27 -28.75 -14.14
C MET A 250 18.07 -29.97 -14.62
N THR A 251 19.19 -30.23 -13.98
CA THR A 251 20.08 -31.33 -14.38
C THR A 251 19.46 -32.69 -14.03
N ILE A 252 18.87 -32.85 -12.85
CA ILE A 252 18.18 -34.09 -12.44
C ILE A 252 17.01 -34.39 -13.38
N ARG A 253 16.21 -33.34 -13.74
CA ARG A 253 15.04 -33.49 -14.62
C ARG A 253 15.39 -33.49 -16.11
N ASN A 254 16.66 -33.30 -16.44
CA ASN A 254 17.13 -33.17 -17.81
C ASN A 254 16.41 -32.09 -18.64
N CYS A 255 15.99 -30.98 -17.95
CA CYS A 255 15.29 -29.85 -18.53
C CYS A 255 16.27 -28.91 -19.23
N ARG A 256 15.86 -28.36 -20.37
CA ARG A 256 16.60 -27.31 -21.06
C ARG A 256 16.22 -25.94 -20.56
N LEU A 257 17.10 -24.95 -20.67
CA LEU A 257 16.86 -23.59 -20.21
C LEU A 257 15.63 -22.94 -20.86
N ASN A 258 15.37 -23.20 -22.14
CA ASN A 258 14.22 -22.70 -22.89
C ASN A 258 12.86 -23.35 -22.48
N GLU A 259 12.88 -24.38 -21.67
CA GLU A 259 11.67 -24.99 -21.10
C GLU A 259 11.26 -24.26 -19.81
N ILE A 260 12.24 -23.66 -19.11
CA ILE A 260 12.04 -22.89 -17.89
C ILE A 260 11.77 -21.42 -18.23
N ILE A 261 12.63 -20.83 -19.08
CA ILE A 261 12.42 -19.48 -19.60
C ILE A 261 11.39 -19.58 -20.72
N SER A 262 10.12 -19.53 -20.34
CA SER A 262 9.00 -19.55 -21.29
C SER A 262 8.78 -18.17 -21.91
N PRO A 263 8.10 -18.07 -23.09
CA PRO A 263 7.66 -16.78 -23.63
C PRO A 263 6.76 -16.01 -22.66
N GLY A 264 5.93 -16.70 -21.85
CA GLY A 264 5.10 -16.09 -20.81
C GLY A 264 5.94 -15.47 -19.69
N MET A 265 7.03 -16.13 -19.27
CA MET A 265 7.99 -15.55 -18.34
C MET A 265 8.63 -14.28 -18.88
N ALA A 266 9.10 -14.31 -20.13
CA ALA A 266 9.72 -13.14 -20.76
C ALA A 266 8.73 -11.96 -20.88
N ALA A 267 7.48 -12.25 -21.25
CA ALA A 267 6.43 -11.25 -21.36
C ALA A 267 6.05 -10.65 -19.99
N PHE A 268 5.95 -11.47 -18.94
CA PHE A 268 5.69 -10.99 -17.58
C PHE A 268 6.79 -10.04 -17.10
N TRP A 269 8.05 -10.42 -17.23
CA TRP A 269 9.18 -9.56 -16.83
C TRP A 269 9.30 -8.33 -17.73
N GLY A 270 8.91 -8.42 -18.99
CA GLY A 270 8.79 -7.27 -19.89
C GLY A 270 7.75 -6.26 -19.41
N LEU A 271 6.56 -6.74 -18.98
CA LEU A 271 5.54 -5.91 -18.36
C LEU A 271 6.03 -5.30 -17.04
N PHE A 272 6.65 -6.09 -16.18
CA PHE A 272 7.22 -5.62 -14.92
C PHE A 272 8.22 -4.47 -15.15
N LEU A 273 9.15 -4.62 -16.12
CA LEU A 273 10.12 -3.57 -16.42
C LEU A 273 9.48 -2.34 -17.05
N LEU A 274 8.46 -2.52 -17.90
CA LEU A 274 7.70 -1.41 -18.46
C LEU A 274 7.03 -0.60 -17.33
N TYR A 275 6.31 -1.28 -16.44
CA TYR A 275 5.62 -0.60 -15.34
C TYR A 275 6.59 -0.09 -14.27
N PHE A 276 7.76 -0.69 -14.08
CA PHE A 276 8.83 -0.10 -13.28
C PHE A 276 9.23 1.31 -13.78
N VAL A 277 9.29 1.49 -15.10
CA VAL A 277 9.59 2.81 -15.69
C VAL A 277 8.41 3.77 -15.55
N LEU A 278 7.19 3.29 -15.76
CA LEU A 278 5.97 4.10 -15.71
C LEU A 278 5.62 4.51 -14.27
N ASP A 279 5.68 3.57 -13.34
CA ASP A 279 5.22 3.80 -11.95
C ASP A 279 6.24 4.55 -11.08
N ARG A 280 7.52 4.58 -11.44
CA ARG A 280 8.60 5.07 -10.55
C ARG A 280 8.37 6.47 -9.96
N ASN A 281 7.61 7.33 -10.66
CA ASN A 281 7.33 8.71 -10.26
C ASN A 281 5.83 8.92 -9.97
N VAL A 282 5.04 7.87 -9.88
CA VAL A 282 3.62 7.96 -9.53
C VAL A 282 3.49 8.27 -8.05
N VAL A 283 2.56 9.16 -7.73
CA VAL A 283 2.20 9.55 -6.36
C VAL A 283 0.73 9.22 -6.09
N ALA A 284 0.38 9.01 -4.84
CA ALA A 284 -1.00 8.80 -4.43
C ALA A 284 -1.85 10.03 -4.69
N GLY A 285 -3.02 9.82 -5.28
CA GLY A 285 -3.86 10.93 -5.69
C GLY A 285 -5.35 10.75 -5.41
N LYS A 286 -5.75 9.60 -4.93
CA LYS A 286 -7.17 9.33 -4.66
C LYS A 286 -7.41 9.23 -3.15
N VAL A 287 -8.63 9.60 -2.77
CA VAL A 287 -9.07 9.66 -1.37
C VAL A 287 -8.75 8.37 -0.59
N ASP A 288 -9.18 7.22 -1.10
CA ASP A 288 -8.95 5.94 -0.41
C ASP A 288 -7.47 5.54 -0.38
N ASP A 289 -6.65 5.98 -1.35
CA ASP A 289 -5.21 5.71 -1.37
C ASP A 289 -4.54 6.44 -0.21
N LEU A 290 -4.88 7.71 -0.01
CA LEU A 290 -4.31 8.57 1.03
C LEU A 290 -4.85 8.22 2.42
N ASN A 291 -6.13 7.84 2.51
CA ASN A 291 -6.77 7.55 3.79
C ASN A 291 -6.45 6.15 4.30
N HIS A 292 -6.18 5.20 3.42
CA HIS A 292 -6.00 3.82 3.83
C HIS A 292 -4.87 3.08 3.10
N TRP A 293 -4.94 2.91 1.78
CA TRP A 293 -4.07 1.94 1.09
C TRP A 293 -2.59 2.27 1.24
N GLN A 294 -2.19 3.48 0.89
CA GLN A 294 -0.79 3.91 1.06
C GLN A 294 -0.42 4.20 2.51
N LEU A 295 -1.36 4.79 3.27
CA LEU A 295 -1.13 5.07 4.68
C LEU A 295 -0.82 3.79 5.47
N CYS A 296 -1.51 2.69 5.18
CA CYS A 296 -1.25 1.38 5.77
C CYS A 296 0.19 0.91 5.51
N VAL A 297 0.65 1.00 4.27
CA VAL A 297 2.01 0.58 3.90
C VAL A 297 3.07 1.50 4.49
N ARG A 298 2.81 2.82 4.56
CA ARG A 298 3.69 3.77 5.21
C ARG A 298 3.81 3.49 6.70
N ASP A 299 2.71 3.24 7.37
CA ASP A 299 2.67 2.85 8.77
C ASP A 299 3.47 1.55 9.02
N MET A 300 3.30 0.55 8.17
CA MET A 300 4.09 -0.68 8.21
C MET A 300 5.59 -0.43 7.96
N TRP A 301 5.95 0.52 7.11
CA TRP A 301 7.34 0.90 6.86
C TRP A 301 8.02 1.45 8.10
N TYR A 302 7.31 2.25 8.89
CA TYR A 302 7.82 2.85 10.10
C TYR A 302 7.80 1.92 11.32
N SER A 303 6.78 1.05 11.41
CA SER A 303 6.57 0.17 12.57
C SER A 303 7.15 -1.25 12.41
N ASP A 304 7.49 -1.67 11.20
CA ASP A 304 7.82 -3.06 10.83
C ASP A 304 6.73 -4.07 11.26
N SER A 305 5.47 -3.63 11.38
CA SER A 305 4.31 -4.42 11.84
C SER A 305 3.03 -4.04 11.11
N TYR A 306 1.96 -4.83 11.27
CA TYR A 306 0.64 -4.41 10.82
C TYR A 306 0.12 -3.23 11.65
N PRO A 307 -0.82 -2.40 11.11
CA PRO A 307 -1.24 -1.13 11.70
C PRO A 307 -2.07 -1.28 12.99
N PHE A 308 -1.81 -2.30 13.78
CA PHE A 308 -2.37 -2.50 15.12
C PHE A 308 -1.29 -2.23 16.17
N HIS A 309 -0.96 -0.96 16.37
CA HIS A 309 -0.06 -0.49 17.41
C HIS A 309 -0.55 0.86 17.93
N PHE A 310 -0.06 1.28 19.10
CA PHE A 310 -0.55 2.44 19.82
C PHE A 310 -0.58 3.75 19.00
N ASN A 311 0.39 3.95 18.13
CA ASN A 311 0.55 5.20 17.37
C ASN A 311 0.12 5.08 15.88
N SER A 312 -0.70 4.10 15.52
CA SER A 312 -1.15 3.96 14.14
C SER A 312 -2.29 4.93 13.80
N ASN A 313 -2.13 5.70 12.73
CA ASN A 313 -3.13 6.62 12.19
C ASN A 313 -3.99 6.00 11.08
N VAL A 314 -3.81 4.72 10.77
CA VAL A 314 -4.59 4.04 9.74
C VAL A 314 -6.05 3.95 10.15
N PHE A 315 -6.93 4.55 9.36
CA PHE A 315 -8.37 4.62 9.68
C PHE A 315 -9.04 3.24 9.67
N MET A 316 -8.85 2.46 8.59
CA MET A 316 -9.48 1.14 8.45
C MET A 316 -8.52 0.01 8.83
N LYS A 317 -8.03 0.00 10.07
CA LYS A 317 -7.09 -1.02 10.59
C LYS A 317 -7.57 -2.45 10.42
N ARG A 318 -8.89 -2.67 10.40
CA ARG A 318 -9.51 -4.00 10.26
C ARG A 318 -9.39 -4.59 8.85
N TYR A 319 -9.11 -3.79 7.83
CA TYR A 319 -8.95 -4.32 6.48
C TYR A 319 -7.86 -5.37 6.43
N THR A 320 -8.11 -6.39 5.64
CA THR A 320 -7.20 -7.53 5.49
C THR A 320 -5.90 -7.10 4.79
N PRO A 321 -4.72 -7.57 5.24
CA PRO A 321 -3.42 -7.01 4.86
C PRO A 321 -2.83 -7.62 3.58
N GLY A 322 -3.64 -8.25 2.71
CA GLY A 322 -3.14 -9.03 1.57
C GLY A 322 -2.22 -8.25 0.65
N PHE A 323 -2.70 -7.11 0.17
CA PHE A 323 -1.91 -6.22 -0.70
C PHE A 323 -0.80 -5.51 0.07
N ALA A 324 -1.14 -4.87 1.19
CA ALA A 324 -0.19 -4.13 2.01
C ALA A 324 1.06 -4.96 2.39
N THR A 325 0.91 -6.27 2.60
CA THR A 325 2.04 -7.16 2.91
C THR A 325 3.02 -7.30 1.74
N ILE A 326 2.53 -7.44 0.50
CA ILE A 326 3.38 -7.52 -0.70
C ILE A 326 3.96 -6.15 -1.05
N GLU A 327 3.18 -5.09 -0.94
CA GLU A 327 3.61 -3.71 -1.14
C GLU A 327 4.74 -3.34 -0.17
N TYR A 328 4.59 -3.68 1.10
CA TYR A 328 5.63 -3.50 2.11
C TYR A 328 6.91 -4.28 1.76
N LEU A 329 6.80 -5.53 1.24
CA LEU A 329 7.96 -6.29 0.76
C LEU A 329 8.74 -5.53 -0.32
N PHE A 330 8.06 -4.92 -1.29
CA PHE A 330 8.69 -4.15 -2.37
C PHE A 330 9.50 -2.98 -1.82
N ILE A 331 8.91 -2.19 -0.91
CA ILE A 331 9.57 -1.06 -0.28
C ILE A 331 10.74 -1.52 0.62
N TYR A 332 10.53 -2.57 1.41
CA TYR A 332 11.57 -3.10 2.30
C TYR A 332 12.82 -3.55 1.54
N LEU A 333 12.62 -4.25 0.41
CA LEU A 333 13.70 -4.68 -0.46
C LEU A 333 14.45 -3.50 -1.12
N TYR A 334 13.80 -2.38 -1.31
CA TYR A 334 14.43 -1.16 -1.82
C TYR A 334 15.23 -0.44 -0.73
N GLY A 335 14.70 -0.38 0.47
CA GLY A 335 15.31 0.27 1.63
C GLY A 335 14.99 1.75 1.75
N ALA A 336 13.95 2.23 1.05
CA ALA A 336 13.37 3.56 1.18
C ALA A 336 11.88 3.53 0.81
N TYR A 337 11.08 4.40 1.42
CA TYR A 337 9.66 4.54 1.06
C TYR A 337 9.52 5.20 -0.31
N ARG A 338 8.77 4.59 -1.20
CA ARG A 338 8.43 5.13 -2.52
C ARG A 338 7.05 4.69 -2.95
N GLU A 339 6.18 5.67 -3.21
CA GLU A 339 4.78 5.43 -3.59
C GLU A 339 4.66 4.66 -4.92
N GLY A 340 5.47 5.00 -5.91
CA GLY A 340 5.46 4.31 -7.20
C GLY A 340 5.82 2.82 -7.10
N PHE A 341 6.57 2.38 -6.08
CA PHE A 341 6.88 0.97 -5.88
C PHE A 341 5.73 0.21 -5.21
N ILE A 342 4.85 0.90 -4.49
CA ILE A 342 3.58 0.37 -4.00
C ILE A 342 2.67 0.08 -5.20
N MET A 343 2.52 1.05 -6.11
CA MET A 343 1.77 0.88 -7.37
C MET A 343 2.31 -0.31 -8.18
N LEU A 344 3.62 -0.38 -8.38
CA LEU A 344 4.24 -1.48 -9.12
C LEU A 344 4.00 -2.85 -8.46
N ALA A 345 3.96 -2.92 -7.13
CA ALA A 345 3.62 -4.15 -6.42
C ALA A 345 2.19 -4.60 -6.74
N CYS A 346 1.22 -3.68 -6.69
CA CYS A 346 -0.17 -3.94 -7.08
C CYS A 346 -0.27 -4.44 -8.52
N HIS A 347 0.34 -3.74 -9.47
CA HIS A 347 0.33 -4.13 -10.88
C HIS A 347 0.96 -5.51 -11.08
N SER A 348 2.09 -5.79 -10.41
CA SER A 348 2.78 -7.08 -10.46
C SER A 348 1.91 -8.23 -9.94
N ILE A 349 1.11 -8.00 -8.88
CA ILE A 349 0.13 -8.98 -8.41
C ILE A 349 -0.90 -9.27 -9.52
N GLY A 350 -1.51 -8.24 -10.09
CA GLY A 350 -2.48 -8.38 -11.18
C GLY A 350 -1.92 -9.14 -12.38
N PHE A 351 -0.74 -8.76 -12.85
CA PHE A 351 -0.05 -9.44 -13.96
C PHE A 351 0.29 -10.88 -13.63
N SER A 352 0.67 -11.17 -12.38
CA SER A 352 0.94 -12.54 -11.92
C SER A 352 -0.30 -13.42 -12.01
N MET A 353 -1.47 -12.91 -11.62
CA MET A 353 -2.73 -13.64 -11.71
C MET A 353 -3.14 -13.88 -13.17
N LEU A 354 -3.01 -12.86 -14.01
CA LEU A 354 -3.35 -12.96 -15.42
C LEU A 354 -2.28 -13.67 -16.26
N SER A 355 -1.10 -13.97 -15.72
CA SER A 355 -0.04 -14.70 -16.44
C SER A 355 -0.48 -16.07 -16.92
N ILE A 356 -1.48 -16.69 -16.30
CA ILE A 356 -2.09 -17.94 -16.76
C ILE A 356 -2.59 -17.87 -18.20
N LEU A 357 -2.88 -16.68 -18.74
CA LEU A 357 -3.31 -16.46 -20.11
C LEU A 357 -2.20 -16.79 -21.13
N TYR A 358 -0.93 -16.79 -20.73
CA TYR A 358 0.18 -17.24 -21.56
C TYR A 358 0.29 -18.77 -21.66
N ALA A 359 -0.46 -19.52 -20.84
CA ALA A 359 -0.39 -20.97 -20.83
C ALA A 359 -0.64 -21.53 -22.25
N GLY A 360 0.14 -22.54 -22.66
CA GLY A 360 0.10 -23.11 -24.00
C GLY A 360 1.04 -22.44 -25.01
N ILE A 361 1.49 -21.20 -24.78
CA ILE A 361 2.45 -20.52 -25.65
C ILE A 361 3.85 -21.13 -25.45
N ASN A 362 4.57 -21.32 -26.56
CA ASN A 362 5.96 -21.78 -26.58
C ASN A 362 6.79 -20.91 -27.55
N TRP A 363 8.11 -21.12 -27.62
CA TRP A 363 8.99 -20.30 -28.44
C TRP A 363 8.65 -20.33 -29.94
N LYS A 364 8.05 -21.41 -30.44
CA LYS A 364 7.58 -21.49 -31.85
C LYS A 364 6.32 -20.64 -32.08
N THR A 365 5.56 -20.34 -31.03
CA THR A 365 4.34 -19.56 -31.08
C THR A 365 4.46 -18.25 -30.27
N CYS A 366 5.66 -17.77 -30.01
CA CYS A 366 5.93 -16.58 -29.18
C CYS A 366 5.26 -15.29 -29.70
N HIS A 367 4.97 -15.19 -31.01
CA HIS A 367 4.20 -14.09 -31.59
C HIS A 367 2.80 -13.91 -30.93
N LYS A 368 2.27 -14.96 -30.29
CA LYS A 368 1.01 -14.88 -29.53
C LYS A 368 1.16 -14.18 -28.17
N THR A 369 2.38 -13.97 -27.69
CA THR A 369 2.58 -13.26 -26.41
C THR A 369 2.12 -11.81 -26.49
N LEU A 370 2.36 -11.13 -27.60
CA LEU A 370 2.00 -9.71 -27.72
C LEU A 370 0.49 -9.45 -27.56
N PRO A 371 -0.43 -10.10 -28.31
CA PRO A 371 -1.85 -9.89 -28.11
C PRO A 371 -2.33 -10.30 -26.71
N VAL A 372 -1.75 -11.35 -26.10
CA VAL A 372 -2.07 -11.74 -24.71
C VAL A 372 -1.57 -10.68 -23.72
N THR A 373 -0.40 -10.09 -23.96
CA THR A 373 0.13 -8.99 -23.13
C THR A 373 -0.78 -7.77 -23.21
N ILE A 374 -1.24 -7.41 -24.41
CA ILE A 374 -2.23 -6.32 -24.60
C ILE A 374 -3.52 -6.64 -23.82
N MET A 375 -3.97 -7.87 -23.84
CA MET A 375 -5.15 -8.28 -23.08
C MET A 375 -4.91 -8.16 -21.57
N ILE A 376 -3.77 -8.63 -21.06
CA ILE A 376 -3.43 -8.55 -19.63
C ILE A 376 -3.41 -7.10 -19.16
N ALA A 377 -2.81 -6.20 -19.92
CA ALA A 377 -2.75 -4.79 -19.59
C ALA A 377 -4.10 -4.06 -19.82
N GLY A 378 -4.89 -4.47 -20.83
CA GLY A 378 -6.12 -3.77 -21.20
C GLY A 378 -7.38 -4.22 -20.47
N LEU A 379 -7.47 -5.49 -20.06
CA LEU A 379 -8.67 -6.04 -19.41
C LEU A 379 -9.14 -5.24 -18.18
N PRO A 380 -8.27 -4.83 -17.25
CA PRO A 380 -8.68 -4.03 -16.11
C PRO A 380 -9.27 -2.68 -16.51
N LEU A 381 -8.72 -2.04 -17.54
CA LEU A 381 -9.14 -0.71 -17.99
C LEU A 381 -10.55 -0.69 -18.60
N LEU A 382 -11.07 -1.83 -19.06
CA LEU A 382 -12.43 -1.92 -19.58
C LEU A 382 -13.49 -1.61 -18.52
N ILE A 383 -13.24 -1.97 -17.27
CA ILE A 383 -14.18 -1.77 -16.15
C ILE A 383 -13.71 -0.60 -15.27
N TYR A 384 -12.41 -0.54 -14.96
CA TYR A 384 -11.81 0.45 -14.07
C TYR A 384 -10.84 1.34 -14.85
N GLN A 385 -11.36 2.42 -15.40
CA GLN A 385 -10.62 3.32 -16.30
C GLN A 385 -9.33 3.87 -15.67
N SER A 386 -9.34 4.14 -14.37
CA SER A 386 -8.16 4.65 -13.63
C SER A 386 -7.33 3.54 -12.96
N HIS A 387 -7.47 2.28 -13.37
CA HIS A 387 -6.87 1.13 -12.68
C HIS A 387 -5.38 1.30 -12.35
N TYR A 388 -4.60 1.83 -13.28
CA TYR A 388 -3.15 1.98 -13.10
C TYR A 388 -2.73 3.24 -12.33
N GLY A 389 -3.66 4.15 -12.05
CA GLY A 389 -3.39 5.36 -11.27
C GLY A 389 -3.95 5.34 -9.86
N ILE A 390 -4.46 4.19 -9.38
CA ILE A 390 -5.12 4.04 -8.08
C ILE A 390 -4.77 2.69 -7.44
N LEU A 391 -4.80 2.65 -6.12
CA LEU A 391 -4.55 1.42 -5.33
C LEU A 391 -5.83 0.66 -4.98
N TYR A 392 -6.96 1.00 -5.58
CA TYR A 392 -8.22 0.31 -5.30
C TYR A 392 -8.15 -1.16 -5.67
N VAL A 393 -8.37 -2.01 -4.70
CA VAL A 393 -8.22 -3.47 -4.83
C VAL A 393 -9.37 -4.17 -5.53
N ASP A 394 -10.44 -3.43 -5.86
CA ASP A 394 -11.69 -4.01 -6.41
C ASP A 394 -11.48 -4.72 -7.76
N ALA A 395 -10.65 -4.17 -8.64
CA ALA A 395 -10.26 -4.83 -9.89
C ALA A 395 -9.52 -6.16 -9.66
N TYR A 396 -8.60 -6.16 -8.69
CA TYR A 396 -7.80 -7.34 -8.36
C TYR A 396 -8.62 -8.47 -7.75
N LEU A 397 -9.69 -8.16 -7.01
CA LEU A 397 -10.65 -9.17 -6.55
C LEU A 397 -11.23 -9.95 -7.74
N GLY A 398 -11.62 -9.22 -8.79
CA GLY A 398 -12.12 -9.82 -10.03
C GLY A 398 -11.06 -10.64 -10.77
N MET A 399 -9.82 -10.14 -10.89
CA MET A 399 -8.72 -10.84 -11.56
C MET A 399 -8.35 -12.16 -10.87
N ILE A 400 -8.23 -12.14 -9.53
CA ILE A 400 -7.87 -13.34 -8.76
C ILE A 400 -9.02 -14.34 -8.79
N GLY A 401 -10.26 -13.86 -8.69
CA GLY A 401 -11.44 -14.71 -8.83
C GLY A 401 -11.50 -15.40 -10.21
N ALA A 402 -11.21 -14.66 -11.26
CA ALA A 402 -11.13 -15.20 -12.63
C ALA A 402 -9.99 -16.21 -12.78
N TYR A 403 -8.80 -15.92 -12.22
CA TYR A 403 -7.68 -16.87 -12.18
C TYR A 403 -8.10 -18.22 -11.56
N ILE A 404 -8.82 -18.20 -10.44
CA ILE A 404 -9.30 -19.41 -9.77
C ILE A 404 -10.23 -20.20 -10.70
N LEU A 405 -11.21 -19.53 -11.34
CA LEU A 405 -12.15 -20.18 -12.24
C LEU A 405 -11.47 -20.68 -13.52
N ILE A 406 -10.52 -19.93 -14.09
CA ILE A 406 -9.72 -20.37 -15.23
C ILE A 406 -8.95 -21.64 -14.86
N CYS A 407 -8.28 -21.67 -13.72
CA CYS A 407 -7.57 -22.86 -13.24
C CYS A 407 -8.51 -24.06 -13.08
N TYR A 408 -9.72 -23.84 -12.57
CA TYR A 408 -10.71 -24.91 -12.38
C TYR A 408 -11.21 -25.47 -13.71
N PHE A 409 -11.56 -24.62 -14.67
CA PHE A 409 -12.16 -25.08 -15.96
C PHE A 409 -11.11 -25.48 -17.00
N LYS A 410 -9.87 -24.97 -16.92
CA LYS A 410 -8.77 -25.28 -17.82
C LYS A 410 -8.32 -26.72 -17.68
N GLU A 411 -8.15 -27.20 -16.46
CA GLU A 411 -7.48 -28.44 -16.16
C GLU A 411 -8.41 -29.51 -15.58
N LYS A 412 -8.06 -30.78 -15.83
CA LYS A 412 -8.65 -31.88 -15.05
C LYS A 412 -8.21 -31.75 -13.60
N TYR A 413 -9.02 -32.27 -12.69
CA TYR A 413 -8.71 -32.30 -11.26
C TYR A 413 -7.33 -32.93 -11.02
N SER A 414 -6.46 -32.22 -10.31
CA SER A 414 -5.16 -32.70 -9.83
C SER A 414 -4.88 -32.10 -8.45
N ARG A 415 -3.97 -32.75 -7.67
CA ARG A 415 -3.56 -32.24 -6.37
C ARG A 415 -2.94 -30.85 -6.47
N PHE A 416 -2.07 -30.61 -7.44
CA PHE A 416 -1.48 -29.29 -7.65
C PHE A 416 -2.54 -28.25 -7.98
N ASN A 417 -3.50 -28.57 -8.86
CA ASN A 417 -4.57 -27.63 -9.22
C ASN A 417 -5.45 -27.26 -8.00
N LEU A 418 -5.75 -28.24 -7.15
CA LEU A 418 -6.47 -27.98 -5.89
C LEU A 418 -5.67 -27.06 -4.96
N ILE A 419 -4.37 -27.34 -4.76
CA ILE A 419 -3.51 -26.56 -3.87
C ILE A 419 -3.40 -25.10 -4.38
N ARG A 420 -3.14 -24.89 -5.69
CA ARG A 420 -3.02 -23.52 -6.21
C ARG A 420 -4.33 -22.73 -6.13
N ILE A 421 -5.49 -23.39 -6.34
CA ILE A 421 -6.80 -22.77 -6.13
C ILE A 421 -6.98 -22.40 -4.66
N THR A 422 -6.64 -23.30 -3.74
CA THR A 422 -6.71 -23.03 -2.30
C THR A 422 -5.85 -21.82 -1.92
N VAL A 423 -4.59 -21.77 -2.34
CA VAL A 423 -3.66 -20.66 -2.06
C VAL A 423 -4.17 -19.35 -2.66
N ALA A 424 -4.65 -19.38 -3.90
CA ALA A 424 -5.22 -18.17 -4.52
C ALA A 424 -6.47 -17.69 -3.79
N THR A 425 -7.31 -18.61 -3.29
CA THR A 425 -8.50 -18.25 -2.49
C THR A 425 -8.10 -17.71 -1.12
N MET A 426 -7.09 -18.28 -0.46
CA MET A 426 -6.54 -17.75 0.79
C MET A 426 -6.04 -16.31 0.59
N PHE A 427 -5.38 -16.02 -0.53
CA PHE A 427 -4.96 -14.67 -0.85
C PHE A 427 -6.16 -13.75 -1.14
N LEU A 428 -7.15 -14.22 -1.92
CA LEU A 428 -8.36 -13.47 -2.26
C LEU A 428 -9.13 -12.98 -1.03
N VAL A 429 -9.35 -13.84 -0.04
CA VAL A 429 -10.08 -13.50 1.18
C VAL A 429 -9.31 -12.55 2.09
N MET A 430 -8.01 -12.38 1.84
CA MET A 430 -7.12 -11.51 2.60
C MET A 430 -6.82 -10.18 1.90
N ILE A 431 -7.49 -9.85 0.79
CA ILE A 431 -7.34 -8.57 0.09
C ILE A 431 -8.30 -7.52 0.66
N LYS A 432 -9.54 -7.90 0.84
CA LYS A 432 -10.64 -7.07 1.35
C LYS A 432 -11.77 -8.00 1.82
N GLU A 433 -12.61 -7.56 2.72
CA GLU A 433 -13.75 -8.34 3.23
C GLU A 433 -14.65 -8.88 2.09
N MET A 434 -14.85 -8.08 1.02
CA MET A 434 -15.55 -8.51 -0.19
C MET A 434 -14.90 -9.70 -0.91
N GLY A 435 -13.62 -9.96 -0.67
CA GLY A 435 -12.94 -11.16 -1.15
C GLY A 435 -13.54 -12.47 -0.63
N LEU A 436 -14.09 -12.45 0.58
CA LEU A 436 -14.81 -13.60 1.15
C LEU A 436 -16.12 -13.88 0.39
N VAL A 437 -16.85 -12.82 0.03
CA VAL A 437 -18.10 -12.93 -0.75
C VAL A 437 -17.81 -13.49 -2.14
N ILE A 438 -16.78 -12.98 -2.82
CA ILE A 438 -16.35 -13.47 -4.13
C ILE A 438 -15.87 -14.92 -4.03
N ALA A 439 -15.11 -15.29 -3.01
CA ALA A 439 -14.67 -16.65 -2.78
C ALA A 439 -15.86 -17.61 -2.58
N GLY A 440 -16.84 -17.23 -1.74
CA GLY A 440 -18.08 -17.98 -1.56
C GLY A 440 -18.83 -18.20 -2.88
N THR A 441 -18.94 -17.15 -3.68
CA THR A 441 -19.56 -17.20 -5.01
C THR A 441 -18.81 -18.16 -5.96
N ILE A 442 -17.46 -18.11 -5.98
CA ILE A 442 -16.62 -19.01 -6.78
C ILE A 442 -16.84 -20.47 -6.38
N TYR A 443 -16.83 -20.78 -5.08
CA TYR A 443 -17.08 -22.12 -4.62
C TYR A 443 -18.50 -22.59 -4.94
N ALA A 444 -19.51 -21.72 -4.87
CA ALA A 444 -20.86 -22.03 -5.33
C ALA A 444 -20.88 -22.40 -6.82
N ILE A 445 -20.14 -21.68 -7.67
CA ILE A 445 -19.99 -22.01 -9.11
C ILE A 445 -19.33 -23.38 -9.28
N ILE A 446 -18.24 -23.66 -8.56
CA ILE A 446 -17.54 -24.96 -8.60
C ILE A 446 -18.48 -26.09 -8.16
N PHE A 447 -19.21 -25.90 -7.08
CA PHE A 447 -20.15 -26.92 -6.55
C PHE A 447 -21.32 -27.17 -7.50
N MET A 448 -21.83 -26.12 -8.13
CA MET A 448 -22.84 -26.23 -9.15
C MET A 448 -22.33 -27.01 -10.38
N ASP A 449 -21.13 -26.72 -10.89
CA ASP A 449 -20.54 -27.46 -12.00
C ASP A 449 -20.37 -28.95 -11.65
N LEU A 450 -19.91 -29.25 -10.46
CA LEU A 450 -19.80 -30.64 -9.95
C LEU A 450 -21.17 -31.32 -9.82
N TRP A 451 -22.18 -30.58 -9.35
CA TRP A 451 -23.54 -31.09 -9.25
C TRP A 451 -24.15 -31.38 -10.62
N LEU A 452 -24.00 -30.47 -11.59
CA LEU A 452 -24.47 -30.69 -12.95
C LEU A 452 -23.79 -31.88 -13.64
N ARG A 453 -22.55 -32.22 -13.25
CA ARG A 453 -21.86 -33.44 -13.72
C ARG A 453 -22.41 -34.72 -13.10
N ASN A 454 -22.73 -34.68 -11.82
CA ASN A 454 -23.14 -35.89 -11.04
C ASN A 454 -24.65 -36.14 -11.06
N ARG A 455 -25.47 -35.12 -11.40
CA ARG A 455 -26.94 -35.13 -11.54
C ARG A 455 -27.73 -35.60 -10.30
N ALA A 456 -27.11 -35.97 -9.18
CA ALA A 456 -27.75 -36.35 -7.93
C ALA A 456 -26.94 -35.90 -6.71
N ILE A 457 -27.58 -35.41 -5.67
CA ILE A 457 -26.96 -34.92 -4.45
C ILE A 457 -26.16 -36.00 -3.73
N CYS A 458 -26.74 -37.21 -3.61
CA CYS A 458 -26.05 -38.35 -2.98
C CYS A 458 -24.73 -38.71 -3.70
N ARG A 459 -24.71 -38.64 -5.04
CA ARG A 459 -23.49 -38.86 -5.84
C ARG A 459 -22.47 -37.76 -5.67
N LEU A 460 -22.92 -36.52 -5.44
CA LEU A 460 -22.05 -35.36 -5.20
C LEU A 460 -21.22 -35.54 -3.91
N TRP A 461 -21.84 -35.95 -2.80
CA TRP A 461 -21.13 -36.25 -1.56
C TRP A 461 -20.16 -37.42 -1.65
N ALA A 462 -20.46 -38.39 -2.49
CA ALA A 462 -19.54 -39.49 -2.80
C ALA A 462 -18.34 -39.08 -3.64
N ASP A 463 -18.42 -37.95 -4.40
CA ASP A 463 -17.35 -37.45 -5.22
C ASP A 463 -16.20 -36.88 -4.37
N CYS A 464 -15.01 -37.49 -4.46
CA CYS A 464 -13.83 -37.03 -3.74
C CYS A 464 -13.42 -35.59 -4.11
N ARG A 465 -13.69 -35.15 -5.37
CA ARG A 465 -13.41 -33.77 -5.83
C ARG A 465 -14.24 -32.78 -5.05
N PHE A 466 -15.55 -33.04 -4.90
CA PHE A 466 -16.43 -32.19 -4.13
C PHE A 466 -15.93 -32.04 -2.69
N ARG A 467 -15.68 -33.17 -2.00
CA ARG A 467 -15.16 -33.14 -0.61
C ARG A 467 -13.85 -32.38 -0.48
N ASN A 468 -12.95 -32.49 -1.46
CA ASN A 468 -11.67 -31.80 -1.43
C ASN A 468 -11.82 -30.31 -1.69
N TYR A 469 -12.75 -29.87 -2.56
CA TYR A 469 -13.06 -28.44 -2.72
C TYR A 469 -13.77 -27.88 -1.49
N VAL A 470 -14.64 -28.62 -0.82
CA VAL A 470 -15.21 -28.21 0.47
C VAL A 470 -14.10 -28.00 1.51
N LYS A 471 -13.17 -28.95 1.66
CA LYS A 471 -12.00 -28.77 2.55
C LYS A 471 -11.16 -27.54 2.15
N SER A 472 -10.91 -27.34 0.86
CA SER A 472 -10.20 -26.18 0.32
C SER A 472 -10.88 -24.87 0.71
N GLY A 473 -12.21 -24.80 0.60
CA GLY A 473 -12.99 -23.63 1.01
C GLY A 473 -12.86 -23.32 2.50
N PHE A 474 -12.92 -24.34 3.35
CA PHE A 474 -12.72 -24.19 4.80
C PHE A 474 -11.28 -23.73 5.13
N VAL A 475 -10.26 -24.27 4.47
CA VAL A 475 -8.87 -23.83 4.64
C VAL A 475 -8.72 -22.38 4.22
N ALA A 476 -9.33 -21.97 3.10
CA ALA A 476 -9.27 -20.57 2.67
C ALA A 476 -10.02 -19.63 3.64
N ALA A 477 -11.21 -20.02 4.10
CA ALA A 477 -11.97 -19.24 5.06
C ALA A 477 -11.26 -19.12 6.43
N SER A 478 -10.52 -20.15 6.85
CA SER A 478 -9.76 -20.10 8.11
C SER A 478 -8.71 -18.98 8.12
N MET A 479 -8.16 -18.61 6.98
CA MET A 479 -7.23 -17.48 6.84
C MET A 479 -7.91 -16.17 7.29
N PHE A 480 -9.14 -15.92 6.84
CA PHE A 480 -9.92 -14.76 7.26
C PHE A 480 -10.23 -14.80 8.77
N VAL A 481 -10.58 -15.99 9.28
CA VAL A 481 -10.83 -16.18 10.73
C VAL A 481 -9.58 -15.87 11.56
N THR A 482 -8.38 -16.30 11.12
CA THR A 482 -7.12 -15.96 11.84
C THR A 482 -6.87 -14.46 11.88
N TRP A 483 -7.22 -13.72 10.82
CA TRP A 483 -7.16 -12.26 10.81
C TRP A 483 -8.14 -11.63 11.81
N GLN A 484 -9.39 -12.10 11.85
CA GLN A 484 -10.37 -11.60 12.82
C GLN A 484 -9.93 -11.86 14.26
N VAL A 485 -9.35 -13.02 14.55
CA VAL A 485 -8.77 -13.34 15.87
C VAL A 485 -7.61 -12.39 16.18
N TYR A 486 -6.73 -12.15 15.22
CA TYR A 486 -5.63 -11.20 15.40
C TYR A 486 -6.13 -9.78 15.72
N ILE A 487 -7.13 -9.27 14.98
CA ILE A 487 -7.76 -7.97 15.23
C ILE A 487 -8.29 -7.88 16.67
N VAL A 488 -8.98 -8.90 17.14
CA VAL A 488 -9.52 -8.91 18.52
C VAL A 488 -8.40 -8.87 19.57
N ILE A 489 -7.35 -9.68 19.40
CA ILE A 489 -6.22 -9.73 20.33
C ILE A 489 -5.46 -8.40 20.32
N ALA A 490 -5.12 -7.89 19.15
CA ALA A 490 -4.39 -6.63 19.00
C ALA A 490 -5.26 -5.44 19.42
N GLY A 491 -6.56 -5.44 19.10
CA GLY A 491 -7.51 -4.42 19.51
C GLY A 491 -7.61 -4.30 21.03
N LYS A 492 -7.71 -5.41 21.74
CA LYS A 492 -7.68 -5.41 23.21
C LYS A 492 -6.37 -4.87 23.78
N LYS A 493 -5.24 -5.24 23.15
CA LYS A 493 -3.91 -4.81 23.60
C LYS A 493 -3.72 -3.30 23.44
N TYR A 494 -4.26 -2.69 22.40
CA TYR A 494 -4.04 -1.29 22.04
C TYR A 494 -5.28 -0.41 22.17
N GLY A 495 -6.38 -0.90 22.79
CA GLY A 495 -7.59 -0.12 23.06
C GLY A 495 -8.55 0.04 21.86
N TYR A 496 -8.39 -0.74 20.78
CA TYR A 496 -9.27 -0.69 19.59
C TYR A 496 -10.40 -1.73 19.71
N THR A 497 -11.50 -1.44 20.37
CA THR A 497 -12.51 -2.44 20.77
C THR A 497 -13.65 -2.71 19.79
N ASP A 498 -13.86 -1.87 18.78
CA ASP A 498 -15.12 -1.82 18.02
C ASP A 498 -15.34 -2.87 16.92
N SER A 499 -14.29 -3.55 16.45
CA SER A 499 -14.37 -4.33 15.20
C SER A 499 -15.12 -5.68 15.35
N PHE A 500 -15.16 -6.27 16.54
CA PHE A 500 -15.74 -7.59 16.74
C PHE A 500 -17.25 -7.57 16.97
N ASN A 501 -17.76 -6.53 17.61
CA ASN A 501 -19.19 -6.39 17.90
C ASN A 501 -20.05 -6.30 16.63
N ASN A 502 -19.53 -5.75 15.55
CA ASN A 502 -20.24 -5.66 14.27
C ASN A 502 -20.43 -7.02 13.59
N ILE A 503 -19.48 -7.95 13.70
CA ILE A 503 -19.60 -9.30 13.16
C ILE A 503 -20.55 -10.15 14.02
N LEU A 504 -20.47 -10.02 15.34
CA LEU A 504 -21.37 -10.74 16.26
C LEU A 504 -22.81 -10.23 16.15
N SER A 505 -23.03 -8.96 15.85
CA SER A 505 -24.38 -8.42 15.62
C SER A 505 -25.04 -8.96 14.35
N LEU A 506 -24.25 -9.32 13.32
CA LEU A 506 -24.75 -10.03 12.13
C LEU A 506 -25.33 -11.40 12.44
N PHE A 507 -24.81 -12.06 13.48
CA PHE A 507 -25.29 -13.38 13.91
C PHE A 507 -26.28 -13.29 15.09
N GLY A 508 -26.72 -12.07 15.48
CA GLY A 508 -27.62 -11.87 16.63
C GLY A 508 -26.99 -12.22 17.99
N ILE A 509 -25.65 -12.37 18.05
CA ILE A 509 -24.93 -12.82 19.24
C ILE A 509 -24.51 -11.62 20.11
N ALA A 510 -24.38 -10.43 19.53
CA ALA A 510 -24.13 -9.19 20.27
C ALA A 510 -25.42 -8.39 20.45
N LYS A 511 -25.57 -7.74 21.61
CA LYS A 511 -26.69 -6.80 21.87
C LYS A 511 -26.77 -5.79 20.74
N GLY A 512 -27.99 -5.56 20.27
CA GLY A 512 -28.29 -4.60 19.22
C GLY A 512 -27.67 -3.22 19.47
N ARG A 513 -27.55 -2.44 18.42
CA ARG A 513 -26.98 -1.09 18.40
C ARG A 513 -27.36 -0.29 19.62
N ILE A 514 -26.37 0.29 20.27
CA ILE A 514 -26.57 1.33 21.27
C ILE A 514 -27.25 2.49 20.56
N PRO A 515 -28.37 3.04 21.07
CA PRO A 515 -28.99 4.22 20.50
C PRO A 515 -27.97 5.38 20.36
N ILE A 516 -28.14 6.21 19.35
CA ILE A 516 -27.21 7.32 19.03
C ILE A 516 -26.95 8.21 20.25
N GLU A 517 -27.97 8.49 21.05
CA GLU A 517 -27.87 9.28 22.28
C GLU A 517 -26.97 8.62 23.33
N GLU A 518 -27.11 7.31 23.56
CA GLU A 518 -26.22 6.57 24.47
C GLU A 518 -24.79 6.46 23.93
N THR A 519 -24.61 6.34 22.61
CA THR A 519 -23.29 6.30 21.98
C THR A 519 -22.60 7.65 22.10
N ALA A 520 -23.29 8.76 21.87
CA ALA A 520 -22.77 10.11 22.02
C ALA A 520 -22.42 10.41 23.48
N ILE A 521 -23.25 9.98 24.44
CA ILE A 521 -23.03 10.16 25.87
C ILE A 521 -21.89 9.25 26.38
N GLN A 522 -21.81 7.99 25.95
CA GLN A 522 -20.70 7.10 26.29
C GLN A 522 -19.37 7.57 25.67
N LEU A 523 -19.40 8.16 24.49
CA LEU A 523 -18.22 8.68 23.81
C LEU A 523 -17.76 10.01 24.42
N ALA A 524 -18.67 10.84 24.91
CA ALA A 524 -18.35 12.03 25.71
C ALA A 524 -17.77 11.68 27.10
N SER A 525 -18.10 10.49 27.63
CA SER A 525 -17.57 9.97 28.90
C SER A 525 -16.29 9.14 28.80
N LEU A 526 -15.95 8.66 27.61
CA LEU A 526 -14.71 7.93 27.33
C LEU A 526 -13.65 8.92 26.82
N ASN A 527 -13.03 9.61 27.75
CA ASN A 527 -12.03 10.66 27.54
C ASN A 527 -10.71 10.17 26.92
N ASP A 528 -10.68 9.02 26.27
CA ASP A 528 -9.45 8.45 25.81
C ASP A 528 -9.47 8.11 24.31
N GLN A 529 -8.51 8.67 23.59
CA GLN A 529 -7.95 8.12 22.37
C GLN A 529 -8.75 8.28 21.07
N GLY A 530 -8.93 9.50 20.60
CA GLY A 530 -9.31 9.69 19.21
C GLY A 530 -10.78 9.35 18.85
N ILE A 531 -11.64 9.30 19.84
CA ILE A 531 -13.00 8.76 19.77
C ILE A 531 -13.99 9.73 19.11
N MET A 532 -13.71 11.03 19.08
CA MET A 532 -14.67 12.01 18.55
C MET A 532 -14.88 11.89 17.04
N TYR A 533 -13.84 11.67 16.26
CA TYR A 533 -13.99 11.43 14.80
C TYR A 533 -14.83 10.17 14.53
N HIS A 534 -14.56 9.08 15.25
CA HIS A 534 -15.36 7.86 15.17
C HIS A 534 -16.81 8.06 15.61
N ALA A 535 -17.06 8.95 16.57
CA ALA A 535 -18.42 9.27 17.02
C ALA A 535 -19.19 10.03 15.95
N VAL A 536 -18.58 11.00 15.28
CA VAL A 536 -19.20 11.78 14.23
C VAL A 536 -19.48 10.93 13.01
N VAL A 537 -18.51 10.16 12.53
CA VAL A 537 -18.71 9.25 11.39
C VAL A 537 -19.78 8.20 11.71
N LYS A 538 -19.79 7.63 12.90
CA LYS A 538 -20.85 6.70 13.33
C LYS A 538 -22.21 7.36 13.47
N ALA A 539 -22.27 8.60 13.93
CA ALA A 539 -23.53 9.35 14.03
C ALA A 539 -24.08 9.73 12.64
N GLU A 540 -23.21 10.10 11.70
CA GLU A 540 -23.61 10.29 10.28
C GLU A 540 -24.10 9.01 9.62
N GLU A 541 -23.36 7.92 9.79
CA GLU A 541 -23.75 6.59 9.33
C GLU A 541 -25.11 6.20 9.94
N ALA A 542 -25.33 6.48 11.20
CA ALA A 542 -26.56 6.16 11.89
C ALA A 542 -27.74 7.06 11.43
N ALA A 543 -27.52 8.34 11.14
CA ALA A 543 -28.55 9.23 10.61
C ALA A 543 -28.96 8.83 9.17
N GLN A 544 -28.02 8.42 8.34
CA GLN A 544 -28.31 7.89 7.01
C GLN A 544 -29.08 6.56 7.05
N ILE A 545 -28.93 5.78 8.10
CA ILE A 545 -29.62 4.50 8.29
C ILE A 545 -31.06 4.70 8.76
N ALA A 546 -31.34 5.75 9.52
CA ALA A 546 -32.68 5.98 10.06
C ALA A 546 -33.75 6.14 8.96
N ASP A 547 -33.35 6.58 7.76
CA ASP A 547 -34.26 6.83 6.63
C ASP A 547 -34.35 5.71 5.59
N ALA A 548 -33.46 4.70 5.63
CA ALA A 548 -33.41 3.64 4.64
C ALA A 548 -34.02 2.34 5.13
N THR A 549 -35.12 1.91 4.53
CA THR A 549 -35.67 0.58 4.79
C THR A 549 -34.95 -0.48 3.96
N PRO A 550 -34.80 -1.73 4.46
CA PRO A 550 -34.23 -2.84 3.66
C PRO A 550 -34.93 -3.01 2.30
N LEU A 551 -36.22 -2.72 2.24
CA LEU A 551 -37.00 -2.78 1.00
C LEU A 551 -36.58 -1.70 0.00
N GLN A 552 -36.25 -0.50 0.48
CA GLN A 552 -35.74 0.57 -0.39
C GLN A 552 -34.38 0.20 -0.98
N THR A 553 -33.47 -0.31 -0.17
CA THR A 553 -32.15 -0.79 -0.66
C THR A 553 -32.28 -1.85 -1.75
N ILE A 554 -33.21 -2.81 -1.58
CA ILE A 554 -33.50 -3.83 -2.60
C ILE A 554 -34.03 -3.18 -3.89
N LYS A 555 -34.94 -2.23 -3.78
CA LYS A 555 -35.50 -1.51 -4.94
C LYS A 555 -34.41 -0.72 -5.66
N ASP A 556 -33.58 0.00 -4.92
CA ASP A 556 -32.50 0.81 -5.48
C ASP A 556 -31.43 -0.06 -6.17
N MET A 557 -31.10 -1.22 -5.60
CA MET A 557 -30.18 -2.17 -6.25
C MET A 557 -30.78 -2.79 -7.52
N ILE A 558 -32.10 -3.12 -7.53
CA ILE A 558 -32.76 -3.61 -8.74
C ILE A 558 -32.79 -2.53 -9.81
N TYR A 559 -33.14 -1.28 -9.44
CA TYR A 559 -33.14 -0.15 -10.36
C TYR A 559 -31.74 0.08 -10.93
N TRP A 560 -30.70 0.13 -10.07
CA TRP A 560 -29.32 0.28 -10.48
C TRP A 560 -28.88 -0.83 -11.45
N PHE A 561 -29.22 -2.09 -11.14
CA PHE A 561 -28.85 -3.25 -11.95
C PHE A 561 -29.47 -3.21 -13.37
N ILE A 562 -30.67 -2.69 -13.50
CA ILE A 562 -31.44 -2.72 -14.76
C ILE A 562 -31.31 -1.39 -15.53
N ALA A 563 -31.29 -0.25 -14.83
CA ALA A 563 -31.51 1.06 -15.44
C ALA A 563 -30.28 1.96 -15.44
N GLU A 564 -29.43 1.93 -14.39
CA GLU A 564 -28.27 2.80 -14.27
C GLU A 564 -27.20 2.46 -15.30
N ARG A 565 -26.77 3.46 -16.09
CA ARG A 565 -25.84 3.27 -17.22
C ARG A 565 -24.39 3.54 -16.82
N GLU A 566 -23.82 2.69 -16.01
CA GLU A 566 -22.49 2.83 -15.41
C GLU A 566 -21.36 2.18 -16.22
N PHE A 567 -21.68 1.24 -17.13
CA PHE A 567 -20.69 0.47 -17.87
C PHE A 567 -20.88 0.66 -19.37
N PHE A 568 -19.96 1.37 -20.03
CA PHE A 568 -20.04 1.64 -21.48
C PHE A 568 -21.39 2.21 -21.93
N ASN A 569 -21.95 3.10 -21.13
CA ASN A 569 -23.30 3.65 -21.34
C ASN A 569 -24.43 2.59 -21.37
N GLN A 570 -24.17 1.44 -20.73
CA GLN A 570 -25.12 0.33 -20.54
C GLN A 570 -25.33 0.07 -19.05
N SER A 571 -26.49 -0.50 -18.72
CA SER A 571 -26.74 -1.02 -17.38
C SER A 571 -25.93 -2.28 -17.13
N TYR A 572 -25.82 -2.70 -15.87
CA TYR A 572 -25.11 -3.95 -15.53
C TYR A 572 -25.75 -5.15 -16.25
N LEU A 573 -27.06 -5.23 -16.29
CA LEU A 573 -27.78 -6.28 -17.03
C LEU A 573 -27.49 -6.19 -18.52
N GLY A 574 -27.53 -4.97 -19.09
CA GLY A 574 -27.27 -4.73 -20.52
C GLY A 574 -25.86 -5.18 -20.94
N ILE A 575 -24.82 -4.81 -20.19
CA ILE A 575 -23.46 -5.21 -20.50
C ILE A 575 -23.27 -6.73 -20.33
N THR A 576 -23.90 -7.34 -19.32
CA THR A 576 -23.85 -8.80 -19.13
C THR A 576 -24.47 -9.54 -20.30
N ILE A 577 -25.65 -9.09 -20.77
CA ILE A 577 -26.32 -9.66 -21.96
C ILE A 577 -25.45 -9.47 -23.20
N LEU A 578 -24.86 -8.29 -23.40
CA LEU A 578 -23.99 -8.01 -24.55
C LEU A 578 -22.78 -8.95 -24.58
N ILE A 579 -22.13 -9.18 -23.43
CA ILE A 579 -21.02 -10.15 -23.32
C ILE A 579 -21.50 -11.55 -23.70
N LEU A 580 -22.65 -11.98 -23.21
CA LEU A 580 -23.20 -13.32 -23.53
C LEU A 580 -23.55 -13.46 -25.02
N ILE A 581 -24.11 -12.44 -25.64
CA ILE A 581 -24.40 -12.43 -27.09
C ILE A 581 -23.08 -12.55 -27.87
N LEU A 582 -22.06 -11.77 -27.52
CA LEU A 582 -20.75 -11.83 -28.17
C LEU A 582 -20.15 -13.23 -28.07
N PHE A 583 -20.19 -13.85 -26.88
CA PHE A 583 -19.71 -15.23 -26.70
C PHE A 583 -20.58 -16.27 -27.40
N ALA A 584 -21.90 -16.07 -27.49
CA ALA A 584 -22.78 -16.90 -28.29
C ALA A 584 -22.44 -16.83 -29.79
N MET A 585 -22.18 -15.64 -30.32
CA MET A 585 -21.73 -15.43 -31.72
C MET A 585 -20.39 -16.16 -32.02
N ILE A 586 -19.42 -16.05 -31.11
CA ILE A 586 -18.14 -16.81 -31.20
C ILE A 586 -18.44 -18.31 -31.23
N GLY A 587 -19.43 -18.78 -30.46
CA GLY A 587 -19.83 -20.17 -30.41
C GLY A 587 -20.57 -20.67 -31.65
N ALA A 588 -21.25 -19.79 -32.41
CA ALA A 588 -22.01 -20.16 -33.61
C ALA A 588 -21.11 -20.87 -34.66
N GLY A 589 -19.82 -20.52 -34.75
CA GLY A 589 -18.81 -21.20 -35.56
C GLY A 589 -18.32 -22.55 -35.05
N GLY A 590 -18.90 -23.11 -33.97
CA GLY A 590 -18.49 -24.38 -33.37
C GLY A 590 -17.14 -24.32 -32.62
N VAL A 591 -16.66 -23.14 -32.30
CA VAL A 591 -15.35 -22.89 -31.63
C VAL A 591 -15.26 -23.64 -30.30
N TYR A 592 -16.28 -23.54 -29.46
CA TYR A 592 -16.28 -24.18 -28.13
C TYR A 592 -16.21 -25.70 -28.19
N ARG A 593 -16.86 -26.31 -29.17
CA ARG A 593 -16.79 -27.77 -29.39
C ARG A 593 -15.38 -28.18 -29.82
N ARG A 594 -14.76 -27.40 -30.73
CA ARG A 594 -13.40 -27.66 -31.22
C ARG A 594 -12.33 -27.49 -30.17
N LEU A 595 -12.58 -26.61 -29.17
CA LEU A 595 -11.66 -26.31 -28.05
C LEU A 595 -11.99 -27.09 -26.75
N ASP A 596 -13.00 -27.95 -26.77
CA ASP A 596 -13.50 -28.69 -25.61
C ASP A 596 -13.82 -27.77 -24.41
N ILE A 597 -14.51 -26.66 -24.70
CA ILE A 597 -14.91 -25.68 -23.69
C ILE A 597 -16.36 -25.97 -23.25
N PRO A 598 -16.63 -26.25 -21.97
CA PRO A 598 -18.00 -26.50 -21.47
C PRO A 598 -18.77 -25.18 -21.28
N ILE A 599 -18.91 -24.37 -22.32
CA ILE A 599 -19.39 -22.99 -22.25
C ILE A 599 -20.74 -22.84 -21.58
N LYS A 600 -21.68 -23.78 -21.80
CA LYS A 600 -23.01 -23.72 -21.15
C LYS A 600 -22.90 -23.79 -19.62
N ARG A 601 -22.07 -24.68 -19.08
CA ARG A 601 -21.87 -24.81 -17.62
C ARG A 601 -21.15 -23.61 -17.04
N ILE A 602 -20.18 -23.06 -17.77
CA ILE A 602 -19.45 -21.85 -17.40
C ILE A 602 -20.41 -20.67 -17.36
N ALA A 603 -21.19 -20.43 -18.43
CA ALA A 603 -22.15 -19.34 -18.53
C ALA A 603 -23.23 -19.41 -17.45
N VAL A 604 -23.83 -20.60 -17.24
CA VAL A 604 -24.82 -20.82 -16.17
C VAL A 604 -24.22 -20.58 -14.79
N GLY A 605 -22.97 -21.05 -14.55
CA GLY A 605 -22.25 -20.79 -13.31
C GLY A 605 -22.02 -19.33 -13.04
N LEU A 606 -21.53 -18.60 -14.04
CA LEU A 606 -21.26 -17.16 -13.92
C LEU A 606 -22.54 -16.36 -13.72
N LEU A 607 -23.65 -16.69 -14.40
CA LEU A 607 -24.95 -16.03 -14.20
C LEU A 607 -25.52 -16.29 -12.80
N MET A 608 -25.46 -17.54 -12.33
CA MET A 608 -25.84 -17.87 -10.95
C MET A 608 -24.96 -17.10 -9.97
N GLY A 609 -23.67 -17.03 -10.22
CA GLY A 609 -22.74 -16.25 -9.41
C GLY A 609 -23.06 -14.75 -9.42
N THR A 610 -23.49 -14.17 -10.56
CA THR A 610 -24.00 -12.78 -10.60
C THR A 610 -25.16 -12.61 -9.63
N ALA A 611 -26.15 -13.49 -9.68
CA ALA A 611 -27.31 -13.42 -8.79
C ALA A 611 -26.90 -13.56 -7.31
N LEU A 612 -26.07 -14.54 -6.97
CA LEU A 612 -25.59 -14.75 -5.61
C LEU A 612 -24.78 -13.56 -5.11
N TYR A 613 -23.85 -13.06 -5.91
CA TYR A 613 -23.01 -11.91 -5.54
C TYR A 613 -23.86 -10.66 -5.32
N THR A 614 -24.83 -10.38 -6.20
CA THR A 614 -25.77 -9.27 -6.04
C THR A 614 -26.59 -9.42 -4.75
N CYS A 615 -27.12 -10.60 -4.46
CA CYS A 615 -27.82 -10.86 -3.20
C CYS A 615 -26.94 -10.62 -1.98
N PHE A 616 -25.72 -11.12 -1.98
CA PHE A 616 -24.77 -10.88 -0.88
C PHE A 616 -24.42 -9.39 -0.75
N LEU A 617 -24.25 -8.68 -1.84
CA LEU A 617 -23.96 -7.25 -1.81
C LEU A 617 -25.14 -6.45 -1.22
N VAL A 618 -26.39 -6.81 -1.56
CA VAL A 618 -27.59 -6.21 -0.95
C VAL A 618 -27.58 -6.46 0.57
N LEU A 619 -27.28 -7.69 1.01
CA LEU A 619 -27.15 -7.98 2.43
C LEU A 619 -26.03 -7.15 3.09
N CYS A 620 -24.91 -6.95 2.40
CA CYS A 620 -23.83 -6.07 2.89
C CYS A 620 -24.31 -4.62 3.04
N TYR A 621 -25.05 -4.08 2.10
CA TYR A 621 -25.60 -2.73 2.23
C TYR A 621 -26.59 -2.61 3.39
N ILE A 622 -27.45 -3.61 3.59
CA ILE A 622 -28.45 -3.59 4.67
C ILE A 622 -27.78 -3.74 6.04
N PHE A 623 -26.80 -4.63 6.18
CA PHE A 623 -26.32 -5.06 7.50
C PHE A 623 -24.90 -4.61 7.84
N LEU A 624 -24.00 -4.45 6.84
CA LEU A 624 -22.58 -4.17 7.06
C LEU A 624 -22.21 -2.72 6.81
N PHE A 625 -22.54 -2.21 5.62
CA PHE A 625 -22.10 -0.84 5.23
C PHE A 625 -22.92 0.24 5.88
N LYS A 626 -24.16 -0.09 6.28
CA LYS A 626 -25.08 0.86 6.90
C LYS A 626 -25.35 2.13 6.04
N GLU A 627 -25.10 2.06 4.77
CA GLU A 627 -25.25 3.12 3.77
C GLU A 627 -26.46 2.82 2.87
N ALA A 628 -27.57 2.40 3.48
CA ALA A 628 -28.69 1.78 2.74
C ALA A 628 -29.47 2.75 1.83
N SER A 629 -29.35 4.07 2.02
CA SER A 629 -30.18 5.03 1.30
C SER A 629 -29.76 5.33 -0.15
N SER A 630 -28.52 5.03 -0.55
CA SER A 630 -27.99 5.44 -1.87
C SER A 630 -27.14 4.41 -2.59
N ILE A 631 -26.98 3.20 -2.01
CA ILE A 631 -26.08 2.14 -2.54
C ILE A 631 -24.74 2.71 -3.09
N PRO A 632 -23.98 3.48 -2.28
CA PRO A 632 -22.78 4.15 -2.76
C PRO A 632 -21.76 3.14 -3.26
N ALA A 633 -20.96 3.54 -4.25
CA ALA A 633 -19.91 2.70 -4.86
C ALA A 633 -20.42 1.36 -5.47
N ALA A 634 -21.73 1.19 -5.77
CA ALA A 634 -22.27 -0.01 -6.38
C ALA A 634 -21.54 -0.38 -7.68
N ARG A 635 -21.17 0.60 -8.50
CA ARG A 635 -20.33 0.41 -9.70
C ARG A 635 -19.01 -0.27 -9.36
N ARG A 636 -18.34 0.16 -8.31
CA ARG A 636 -17.05 -0.37 -7.88
C ARG A 636 -17.17 -1.84 -7.44
N TYR A 637 -18.14 -2.14 -6.59
CA TYR A 637 -18.34 -3.50 -6.09
C TYR A 637 -18.85 -4.45 -7.18
N MET A 638 -19.88 -4.08 -7.91
CA MET A 638 -20.40 -4.90 -9.00
C MET A 638 -19.40 -5.05 -10.15
N GLY A 639 -18.56 -4.03 -10.38
CA GLY A 639 -17.46 -4.07 -11.32
C GLY A 639 -16.46 -5.19 -11.03
N SER A 640 -16.21 -5.51 -9.76
CA SER A 640 -15.33 -6.64 -9.37
C SER A 640 -15.85 -7.97 -9.89
N TYR A 641 -17.16 -8.20 -9.78
CA TYR A 641 -17.75 -9.43 -10.30
C TYR A 641 -17.86 -9.43 -11.83
N LEU A 642 -18.18 -8.29 -12.45
CA LEU A 642 -18.17 -8.16 -13.91
C LEU A 642 -16.78 -8.42 -14.49
N MET A 643 -15.72 -7.97 -13.82
CA MET A 643 -14.33 -8.26 -14.15
C MET A 643 -14.05 -9.76 -14.11
N LEU A 644 -14.44 -10.43 -13.00
CA LEU A 644 -14.34 -11.89 -12.86
C LEU A 644 -15.07 -12.60 -14.00
N PHE A 645 -16.30 -12.19 -14.29
CA PHE A 645 -17.14 -12.75 -15.36
C PHE A 645 -16.46 -12.66 -16.72
N MET A 646 -16.04 -11.46 -17.10
CA MET A 646 -15.43 -11.16 -18.39
C MET A 646 -14.07 -11.86 -18.57
N ILE A 647 -13.17 -11.76 -17.56
CA ILE A 647 -11.84 -12.38 -17.63
C ILE A 647 -11.95 -13.91 -17.67
N THR A 648 -12.92 -14.51 -16.95
CA THR A 648 -13.10 -15.96 -16.96
C THR A 648 -13.48 -16.45 -18.35
N LEU A 649 -14.43 -15.82 -19.02
CA LEU A 649 -14.86 -16.19 -20.37
C LEU A 649 -13.75 -15.99 -21.39
N CYS A 650 -13.15 -14.79 -21.45
CA CYS A 650 -12.05 -14.47 -22.35
C CYS A 650 -10.83 -15.35 -22.08
N GLY A 651 -10.47 -15.54 -20.80
CA GLY A 651 -9.28 -16.27 -20.41
C GLY A 651 -9.34 -17.76 -20.76
N ILE A 652 -10.47 -18.41 -20.51
CA ILE A 652 -10.63 -19.82 -20.88
C ILE A 652 -10.54 -19.99 -22.40
N LEU A 653 -11.17 -19.10 -23.16
CA LEU A 653 -11.13 -19.12 -24.62
C LEU A 653 -9.69 -18.98 -25.14
N VAL A 654 -8.94 -17.99 -24.66
CA VAL A 654 -7.56 -17.70 -25.04
C VAL A 654 -6.62 -18.84 -24.66
N VAL A 655 -6.69 -19.32 -23.41
CA VAL A 655 -5.84 -20.42 -22.93
C VAL A 655 -6.07 -21.69 -23.76
N LYS A 656 -7.32 -22.08 -23.99
CA LYS A 656 -7.66 -23.25 -24.80
C LYS A 656 -7.25 -23.09 -26.27
N ALA A 657 -7.36 -21.88 -26.82
CA ALA A 657 -6.87 -21.57 -28.16
C ALA A 657 -5.33 -21.67 -28.27
N ASN A 658 -4.61 -21.30 -27.18
CA ASN A 658 -3.15 -21.40 -27.13
C ASN A 658 -2.66 -22.85 -26.95
N GLU A 659 -3.37 -23.68 -26.17
CA GLU A 659 -3.02 -25.09 -25.90
C GLU A 659 -3.30 -26.04 -27.08
N ALA A 660 -4.17 -25.64 -27.96
CA ALA A 660 -4.58 -26.51 -29.07
C ALA A 660 -3.45 -26.72 -30.11
N ALA A 661 -3.12 -27.97 -30.37
CA ALA A 661 -1.95 -28.41 -31.15
C ALA A 661 -1.94 -28.02 -32.65
N SER A 662 -3.10 -27.70 -33.24
CA SER A 662 -3.18 -27.34 -34.67
C SER A 662 -2.98 -25.85 -34.89
N SER A 663 -2.12 -25.48 -35.84
CA SER A 663 -1.75 -24.12 -36.23
C SER A 663 -2.79 -23.37 -37.09
N GLY A 664 -4.07 -23.64 -36.84
CA GLY A 664 -5.14 -23.00 -37.64
C GLY A 664 -5.10 -21.46 -37.51
N MET A 665 -4.99 -20.77 -38.63
CA MET A 665 -4.91 -19.30 -38.76
C MET A 665 -6.05 -18.58 -37.99
N TRP A 666 -7.26 -19.15 -37.95
CA TRP A 666 -8.41 -18.57 -37.21
C TRP A 666 -8.19 -18.40 -35.70
N ARG A 667 -7.31 -19.20 -35.07
CA ARG A 667 -6.99 -19.10 -33.64
C ARG A 667 -6.10 -17.90 -33.34
N GLN A 668 -5.18 -17.61 -34.23
CA GLN A 668 -4.38 -16.38 -34.14
C GLN A 668 -5.26 -15.16 -34.33
N GLN A 669 -6.14 -15.22 -35.33
CA GLN A 669 -7.14 -14.17 -35.59
C GLN A 669 -8.07 -13.94 -34.42
N LEU A 670 -8.49 -15.00 -33.70
CA LEU A 670 -9.32 -14.87 -32.50
C LEU A 670 -8.60 -14.09 -31.37
N THR A 671 -7.37 -14.48 -31.05
CA THR A 671 -6.60 -13.81 -29.98
C THR A 671 -6.31 -12.36 -30.34
N TRP A 672 -5.91 -12.08 -31.59
CA TRP A 672 -5.75 -10.72 -32.09
C TRP A 672 -7.08 -9.95 -32.14
N GLY A 673 -8.16 -10.59 -32.55
CA GLY A 673 -9.49 -9.97 -32.60
C GLY A 673 -9.95 -9.50 -31.22
N VAL A 674 -9.76 -10.33 -30.18
CA VAL A 674 -10.07 -9.95 -28.79
C VAL A 674 -9.16 -8.81 -28.33
N ALA A 675 -7.86 -8.86 -28.58
CA ALA A 675 -6.92 -7.82 -28.20
C ALA A 675 -7.21 -6.47 -28.89
N LEU A 676 -7.52 -6.50 -30.20
CA LEU A 676 -7.88 -5.30 -30.97
C LEU A 676 -9.21 -4.73 -30.50
N LEU A 677 -10.23 -5.58 -30.27
CA LEU A 677 -11.51 -5.13 -29.74
C LEU A 677 -11.31 -4.38 -28.41
N MET A 678 -10.46 -4.90 -27.52
CA MET A 678 -10.12 -4.23 -26.26
C MET A 678 -9.46 -2.88 -26.51
N LEU A 679 -8.45 -2.79 -27.39
CA LEU A 679 -7.77 -1.53 -27.69
C LEU A 679 -8.73 -0.45 -28.24
N PHE A 680 -9.76 -0.85 -29.01
CA PHE A 680 -10.77 0.07 -29.50
C PHE A 680 -11.81 0.46 -28.46
N THR A 681 -12.03 -0.37 -27.44
CA THR A 681 -13.04 -0.14 -26.40
C THR A 681 -12.49 0.56 -25.16
N ILE A 682 -11.16 0.59 -24.98
CA ILE A 682 -10.55 1.33 -23.87
C ILE A 682 -10.81 2.83 -24.07
N PRO A 683 -11.39 3.52 -23.09
CA PRO A 683 -11.63 4.97 -23.15
C PRO A 683 -10.29 5.71 -23.32
N ARG A 684 -10.27 6.72 -24.20
CA ARG A 684 -9.06 7.48 -24.54
C ARG A 684 -8.87 8.75 -23.72
N ASP A 685 -9.87 9.14 -22.95
CA ASP A 685 -9.98 10.48 -22.38
C ASP A 685 -9.41 10.62 -20.98
N HIS A 686 -8.61 9.67 -20.49
CA HIS A 686 -8.15 9.69 -19.11
C HIS A 686 -6.62 9.62 -18.98
N ASN A 687 -6.13 10.49 -18.11
CA ASN A 687 -4.77 10.39 -17.59
C ASN A 687 -4.64 9.09 -16.78
N PHE A 688 -4.01 8.08 -17.36
CA PHE A 688 -3.85 6.76 -16.76
C PHE A 688 -2.98 6.78 -15.49
N TYR A 689 -2.18 7.83 -15.32
CA TYR A 689 -1.25 8.01 -14.23
C TYR A 689 -1.39 9.37 -13.59
N THR A 690 -1.27 9.36 -12.27
CA THR A 690 -1.14 10.54 -11.47
C THR A 690 0.35 10.85 -11.35
N THR A 691 0.90 11.58 -12.29
CA THR A 691 2.28 12.03 -12.28
C THR A 691 2.36 13.49 -11.89
N GLU A 692 3.56 13.91 -11.48
CA GLU A 692 3.88 15.30 -11.18
C GLU A 692 3.39 16.28 -12.24
N GLU A 693 3.54 15.92 -13.52
CA GLU A 693 3.12 16.75 -14.67
C GLU A 693 1.60 16.76 -14.91
N ASN A 694 0.89 15.68 -14.55
CA ASN A 694 -0.53 15.51 -14.85
C ASN A 694 -1.46 15.92 -13.70
N PHE A 695 -0.92 16.24 -12.53
CA PHE A 695 -1.70 16.47 -11.32
C PHE A 695 -2.11 17.93 -11.14
N GLY A 696 -1.53 18.86 -11.88
CA GLY A 696 -1.86 20.29 -11.82
C GLY A 696 -1.81 20.85 -10.40
N GLY A 697 -2.88 21.56 -10.00
CA GLY A 697 -2.98 22.17 -8.68
C GLY A 697 -2.93 21.19 -7.50
N TYR A 698 -3.31 19.94 -7.67
CA TYR A 698 -3.24 18.95 -6.60
C TYR A 698 -1.79 18.54 -6.28
N PHE A 699 -0.91 18.48 -7.27
CA PHE A 699 0.50 18.20 -7.01
C PHE A 699 1.18 19.34 -6.26
N ALA A 700 0.82 20.59 -6.57
CA ALA A 700 1.28 21.74 -5.80
C ALA A 700 0.83 21.63 -4.33
N THR A 701 -0.43 21.29 -4.09
CA THR A 701 -0.96 21.01 -2.76
C THR A 701 -0.20 19.89 -2.08
N TRP A 702 0.05 18.78 -2.76
CA TRP A 702 0.83 17.64 -2.26
C TRP A 702 2.26 18.07 -1.86
N LYS A 703 2.93 18.82 -2.72
CA LYS A 703 4.28 19.35 -2.44
C LYS A 703 4.30 20.31 -1.24
N ASN A 704 3.34 21.23 -1.18
CA ASN A 704 3.20 22.17 -0.06
C ASN A 704 2.98 21.43 1.27
N HIS A 705 2.16 20.39 1.29
CA HIS A 705 1.97 19.56 2.49
C HIS A 705 3.23 18.80 2.90
N GLN A 706 4.04 18.33 1.96
CA GLN A 706 5.32 17.69 2.28
C GLN A 706 6.29 18.63 2.98
N THR A 707 6.30 19.91 2.62
CA THR A 707 7.17 20.91 3.30
C THR A 707 6.81 21.11 4.76
N ILE A 708 5.53 20.98 5.14
CA ILE A 708 5.12 20.97 6.55
C ILE A 708 5.71 19.75 7.28
N GLY A 709 5.65 18.58 6.66
CA GLY A 709 6.28 17.37 7.18
C GLY A 709 7.79 17.54 7.40
N GLU A 710 8.49 18.25 6.51
CA GLU A 710 9.91 18.57 6.67
C GLU A 710 10.16 19.46 7.89
N VAL A 711 9.29 20.45 8.15
CA VAL A 711 9.38 21.28 9.36
C VAL A 711 9.24 20.40 10.61
N PHE A 712 8.27 19.49 10.65
CA PHE A 712 8.13 18.56 11.78
C PHE A 712 9.33 17.62 11.94
N ASN A 713 9.99 17.21 10.84
CA ASN A 713 11.19 16.39 10.87
C ASN A 713 12.33 17.06 11.63
N SER A 714 12.39 18.39 11.65
CA SER A 714 13.48 19.11 12.30
C SER A 714 13.42 19.03 13.83
N PHE A 715 12.23 18.74 14.45
CA PHE A 715 12.11 18.78 15.90
C PHE A 715 11.24 17.68 16.52
N ALA A 716 10.32 17.04 15.79
CA ALA A 716 9.37 16.10 16.36
C ALA A 716 9.95 14.68 16.55
N ASP A 717 9.31 13.88 17.42
CA ASP A 717 9.57 12.45 17.61
C ASP A 717 8.31 11.66 17.28
N LYS A 718 8.45 10.41 16.82
CA LYS A 718 7.31 9.55 16.46
C LYS A 718 6.33 9.25 17.59
N LYS A 719 6.70 9.56 18.83
CA LYS A 719 5.84 9.39 20.01
C LYS A 719 5.04 10.64 20.34
N GLU A 720 5.40 11.77 19.76
CA GLU A 720 4.75 13.05 19.99
C GLU A 720 3.53 13.20 19.09
N LYS A 721 2.44 13.74 19.63
CA LYS A 721 1.17 13.91 18.93
C LYS A 721 0.96 15.35 18.52
N VAL A 722 0.40 15.55 17.33
CA VAL A 722 0.04 16.85 16.79
C VAL A 722 -1.47 16.98 16.71
N TYR A 723 -2.02 18.08 17.19
CA TYR A 723 -3.41 18.46 17.02
C TYR A 723 -3.53 19.44 15.86
N PHE A 724 -4.31 19.09 14.84
CA PHE A 724 -4.58 19.99 13.71
C PHE A 724 -5.81 20.85 13.97
N VAL A 725 -5.68 22.12 13.67
CA VAL A 725 -6.79 23.07 13.67
C VAL A 725 -7.09 23.50 12.25
N GLU A 726 -8.32 23.25 11.79
CA GLU A 726 -8.78 23.63 10.46
C GLU A 726 -10.27 23.95 10.50
N TYR A 727 -10.69 25.08 9.92
CA TYR A 727 -12.05 25.55 10.14
C TYR A 727 -13.03 25.30 8.99
N GLN A 728 -12.64 24.82 7.83
CA GLN A 728 -13.58 24.76 6.68
C GLN A 728 -13.76 23.38 6.02
N ASN A 729 -13.05 22.34 6.39
CA ASN A 729 -13.06 21.15 5.53
C ASN A 729 -12.90 19.82 6.28
N SER A 730 -14.00 19.15 6.53
CA SER A 730 -14.06 17.93 7.31
C SER A 730 -13.69 16.66 6.53
N ASP A 731 -14.00 16.61 5.24
CA ASP A 731 -13.92 15.36 4.46
C ASP A 731 -12.50 15.02 4.00
N LEU A 732 -11.57 16.01 4.01
CA LEU A 732 -10.23 15.89 3.48
C LEU A 732 -9.14 15.71 4.55
N VAL A 733 -9.50 15.75 5.83
CA VAL A 733 -8.53 15.72 6.95
C VAL A 733 -7.58 14.52 6.91
N PRO A 734 -8.04 13.27 6.73
CA PRO A 734 -7.13 12.14 6.65
C PRO A 734 -6.18 12.20 5.45
N GLN A 735 -6.60 12.82 4.33
CA GLN A 735 -5.76 13.02 3.16
C GLN A 735 -4.66 14.02 3.45
N TYR A 736 -5.00 15.10 4.11
CA TYR A 736 -4.06 16.13 4.52
C TYR A 736 -3.04 15.61 5.52
N ASP A 737 -3.45 14.70 6.41
CA ASP A 737 -2.54 14.02 7.34
C ASP A 737 -1.52 13.18 6.62
N TYR A 738 -1.97 12.38 5.66
CA TYR A 738 -1.07 11.59 4.86
C TYR A 738 -0.06 12.47 4.12
N LEU A 739 -0.53 13.53 3.48
CA LEU A 739 0.30 14.43 2.70
C LEU A 739 1.28 15.21 3.58
N THR A 740 0.79 15.77 4.68
CA THR A 740 1.61 16.58 5.59
C THR A 740 2.73 15.76 6.21
N PHE A 741 2.44 14.53 6.62
CA PHE A 741 3.43 13.68 7.28
C PHE A 741 4.08 12.65 6.35
N ALA A 742 4.07 12.87 5.03
CA ALA A 742 4.76 12.00 4.09
C ALA A 742 6.26 11.85 4.43
N ASN A 743 6.87 12.91 4.93
CA ASN A 743 8.29 12.95 5.30
C ASN A 743 8.55 12.99 6.80
N ALA A 744 7.51 13.10 7.64
CA ALA A 744 7.62 13.07 9.09
C ALA A 744 6.82 11.92 9.67
N VAL A 745 7.34 11.30 10.72
CA VAL A 745 6.64 10.22 11.44
C VAL A 745 6.13 10.79 12.74
N VAL A 746 5.05 11.53 12.68
CA VAL A 746 4.41 12.10 13.85
C VAL A 746 3.00 11.54 13.97
N PRO A 747 2.63 10.93 15.10
CA PRO A 747 1.26 10.50 15.32
C PRO A 747 0.36 11.72 15.29
N ASN A 748 -0.55 11.73 14.35
CA ASN A 748 -1.51 12.78 14.22
C ASN A 748 -2.91 12.26 14.56
N GLN A 749 -3.64 13.02 15.34
CA GLN A 749 -5.05 12.79 15.56
C GLN A 749 -5.80 14.01 15.06
N THR A 750 -6.13 14.00 13.78
CA THR A 750 -6.79 15.06 13.04
C THR A 750 -8.24 15.29 13.41
N GLN A 751 -8.57 15.07 14.61
CA GLN A 751 -9.95 15.21 15.09
C GLN A 751 -10.28 16.63 15.52
N GLY A 752 -9.30 17.52 15.40
CA GLY A 752 -9.43 18.90 15.80
C GLY A 752 -10.52 19.69 15.09
N LEU A 753 -10.85 19.32 13.90
CA LEU A 753 -11.95 19.95 13.15
C LEU A 753 -13.28 19.93 13.86
N TRP A 754 -13.55 18.83 14.50
CA TRP A 754 -14.84 18.55 15.10
C TRP A 754 -14.91 18.98 16.56
N GLY A 755 -13.77 19.17 17.21
CA GLY A 755 -13.69 19.43 18.60
C GLY A 755 -13.11 20.78 19.00
N GLY A 756 -12.48 21.50 18.06
CA GLY A 756 -11.75 22.72 18.38
C GLY A 756 -12.67 23.90 18.58
N TRP A 757 -13.51 24.22 17.64
CA TRP A 757 -14.43 25.39 17.70
C TRP A 757 -15.59 25.23 16.71
N LYS A 758 -16.59 26.08 16.85
CA LYS A 758 -17.72 26.14 15.94
C LYS A 758 -17.33 26.88 14.64
N PRO A 759 -17.40 26.28 13.45
CA PRO A 759 -17.04 26.96 12.21
C PRO A 759 -17.94 28.17 11.94
N VAL A 760 -17.35 29.28 11.52
CA VAL A 760 -18.10 30.50 11.15
C VAL A 760 -18.91 30.28 9.89
N ALA A 761 -18.34 29.63 8.88
CA ALA A 761 -18.99 29.30 7.62
C ALA A 761 -19.91 28.08 7.70
N GLY A 762 -20.15 27.53 8.83
CA GLY A 762 -21.00 26.38 9.10
C GLY A 762 -20.76 25.17 8.21
N PRO A 763 -20.56 24.00 8.78
CA PRO A 763 -20.73 22.78 7.98
C PRO A 763 -22.13 22.82 7.38
N THR A 764 -22.33 22.11 6.31
CA THR A 764 -23.66 21.88 5.77
C THR A 764 -24.58 21.47 6.91
N GLU A 765 -25.87 21.78 6.85
CA GLU A 765 -26.87 21.44 7.90
C GLU A 765 -26.70 19.99 8.41
N ARG A 766 -26.21 19.11 7.54
CA ARG A 766 -25.88 17.71 7.80
C ARG A 766 -24.86 17.50 8.91
N TYR A 767 -23.87 18.37 9.05
CA TYR A 767 -22.79 18.23 10.06
C TYR A 767 -23.04 19.00 11.36
N LYS A 768 -23.94 19.99 11.34
CA LYS A 768 -24.25 20.82 12.52
C LYS A 768 -24.73 20.01 13.73
N GLN A 769 -25.45 18.93 13.48
CA GLN A 769 -26.01 18.08 14.54
C GLN A 769 -24.98 17.12 15.17
N TYR A 770 -23.80 16.97 14.57
CA TYR A 770 -22.78 16.03 15.02
C TYR A 770 -21.49 16.70 15.49
N THR A 771 -21.36 17.99 15.35
CA THR A 771 -20.21 18.77 15.81
C THR A 771 -20.28 18.95 17.33
N VAL A 772 -19.38 18.35 18.07
CA VAL A 772 -19.19 18.66 19.49
C VAL A 772 -18.19 19.80 19.55
N SER A 773 -18.62 21.00 19.93
CA SER A 773 -17.71 22.10 20.19
C SER A 773 -17.11 21.95 21.59
N LEU A 774 -15.78 21.85 21.65
CA LEU A 774 -15.06 21.91 22.94
C LEU A 774 -14.96 23.35 23.41
N GLY A 775 -15.26 23.56 24.69
CA GLY A 775 -14.96 24.82 25.38
C GLY A 775 -13.43 24.99 25.52
N MET A 776 -12.98 26.24 25.71
CA MET A 776 -11.56 26.56 25.88
C MET A 776 -10.91 25.71 27.00
N THR A 777 -11.58 25.50 28.12
CA THR A 777 -11.07 24.71 29.27
C THR A 777 -10.94 23.23 28.91
N GLU A 778 -11.92 22.67 28.23
CA GLU A 778 -11.93 21.26 27.80
C GLU A 778 -10.84 21.01 26.80
N TRP A 779 -10.69 21.90 25.81
CA TRP A 779 -9.62 21.79 24.81
C TRP A 779 -8.24 21.91 25.45
N LYS A 780 -8.03 22.85 26.36
CA LYS A 780 -6.80 22.96 27.16
C LYS A 780 -6.46 21.67 27.90
N GLN A 781 -7.43 21.07 28.58
CA GLN A 781 -7.23 19.80 29.32
C GLN A 781 -6.83 18.66 28.35
N MET A 782 -7.51 18.57 27.21
CA MET A 782 -7.19 17.58 26.18
C MET A 782 -5.78 17.78 25.61
N LEU A 783 -5.41 19.01 25.28
CA LEU A 783 -4.07 19.32 24.78
C LEU A 783 -2.99 18.92 25.78
N LEU A 784 -3.15 19.31 27.05
CA LEU A 784 -2.17 18.99 28.10
C LEU A 784 -2.05 17.49 28.39
N SER A 785 -3.13 16.71 28.21
CA SER A 785 -3.13 15.29 28.51
C SER A 785 -2.60 14.43 27.35
N GLU A 786 -2.80 14.86 26.09
CA GLU A 786 -2.63 13.97 24.94
C GLU A 786 -1.68 14.48 23.85
N TYR A 787 -1.48 15.80 23.75
CA TYR A 787 -0.79 16.40 22.61
C TYR A 787 0.52 17.08 23.00
N THR A 788 1.48 17.06 22.09
CA THR A 788 2.75 17.77 22.24
C THR A 788 2.76 19.06 21.42
N TYR A 789 2.08 19.03 20.29
CA TYR A 789 2.04 20.14 19.36
C TYR A 789 0.63 20.44 18.88
N VAL A 790 0.42 21.70 18.45
CA VAL A 790 -0.76 22.16 17.72
C VAL A 790 -0.27 22.81 16.44
N TYR A 791 -0.88 22.45 15.31
CA TYR A 791 -0.65 23.08 14.01
C TYR A 791 -1.93 23.78 13.56
N LEU A 792 -1.85 25.10 13.36
CA LEU A 792 -2.95 25.92 12.88
C LEU A 792 -2.96 25.95 11.37
N ARG A 793 -3.66 25.02 10.73
CA ARG A 793 -3.76 24.95 9.30
C ARG A 793 -4.63 26.04 8.70
N SER A 794 -5.73 26.37 9.36
CA SER A 794 -6.57 27.54 9.06
C SER A 794 -7.28 27.98 10.33
N VAL A 795 -7.31 29.29 10.55
CA VAL A 795 -7.98 29.92 11.70
C VAL A 795 -8.79 31.12 11.23
N ASP A 796 -9.79 31.49 12.04
CA ASP A 796 -10.67 32.65 11.82
C ASP A 796 -10.80 33.49 13.08
N ASP A 797 -11.48 34.62 12.96
CA ASP A 797 -11.71 35.55 14.08
C ASP A 797 -12.47 34.88 15.23
N TYR A 798 -13.32 33.91 14.93
CA TYR A 798 -14.03 33.14 15.95
C TYR A 798 -13.07 32.32 16.79
N PHE A 799 -12.13 31.62 16.14
CA PHE A 799 -11.11 30.85 16.84
C PHE A 799 -10.24 31.76 17.73
N ILE A 800 -9.73 32.86 17.17
CA ILE A 800 -8.88 33.81 17.87
C ILE A 800 -9.59 34.37 19.10
N THR A 801 -10.87 34.78 18.96
CA THR A 801 -11.65 35.35 20.03
C THR A 801 -11.91 34.38 21.19
N ASN A 802 -12.22 33.11 20.87
CA ASN A 802 -12.64 32.13 21.88
C ASN A 802 -11.48 31.32 22.46
N TYR A 803 -10.38 31.12 21.73
CA TYR A 803 -9.27 30.29 22.17
C TYR A 803 -7.93 31.03 22.29
N GLY A 804 -7.88 32.30 21.90
CA GLY A 804 -6.65 33.13 21.92
C GLY A 804 -5.93 33.21 23.26
N LYS A 805 -6.67 33.13 24.37
CA LYS A 805 -6.09 33.12 25.71
C LYS A 805 -5.20 31.90 26.02
N LEU A 806 -5.31 30.84 25.23
CA LEU A 806 -4.48 29.64 25.38
C LEU A 806 -3.08 29.84 24.79
N PHE A 807 -2.85 30.86 24.00
CA PHE A 807 -1.57 31.17 23.39
C PHE A 807 -0.75 32.11 24.26
N ALA A 808 0.56 31.85 24.33
CA ALA A 808 1.49 32.69 25.11
C ALA A 808 1.55 34.11 24.57
N ASP A 809 1.48 34.28 23.26
CA ASP A 809 1.33 35.55 22.54
C ASP A 809 0.14 35.46 21.57
N PRO A 810 -1.00 36.09 21.87
CA PRO A 810 -2.14 36.15 20.97
C PRO A 810 -1.84 36.83 19.62
N GLY A 811 -0.84 37.72 19.55
CA GLY A 811 -0.42 38.36 18.31
C GLY A 811 0.33 37.42 17.33
N GLU A 812 0.76 36.27 17.83
CA GLU A 812 1.42 35.23 17.00
C GLU A 812 0.44 34.16 16.47
N ILE A 813 -0.88 34.31 16.71
CA ILE A 813 -1.88 33.36 16.22
C ILE A 813 -2.12 33.62 14.75
N GLU A 814 -1.64 32.71 13.91
CA GLU A 814 -1.81 32.80 12.47
C GLU A 814 -1.91 31.43 11.81
N THR A 815 -2.52 31.41 10.64
CA THR A 815 -2.54 30.21 9.75
C THR A 815 -1.11 29.84 9.40
N GLY A 816 -0.76 28.56 9.55
CA GLY A 816 0.60 28.05 9.36
C GLY A 816 1.43 27.96 10.65
N GLY A 817 0.98 28.52 11.74
CA GLY A 817 1.68 28.48 13.03
C GLY A 817 1.74 27.08 13.65
N ILE A 818 2.91 26.70 14.18
CA ILE A 818 3.13 25.46 14.93
C ILE A 818 3.49 25.83 16.37
N TYR A 819 2.74 25.27 17.30
CA TYR A 819 2.84 25.61 18.71
C TYR A 819 3.15 24.36 19.53
N ARG A 820 4.03 24.50 20.52
CA ARG A 820 4.29 23.48 21.53
C ARG A 820 3.29 23.62 22.68
N VAL A 821 2.70 22.50 23.10
CA VAL A 821 1.87 22.43 24.30
C VAL A 821 2.79 22.40 25.52
N TYR A 822 2.52 23.27 26.51
CA TYR A 822 3.25 23.32 27.77
C TYR A 822 2.33 23.60 28.96
N GLN A 823 2.74 23.22 30.14
CA GLN A 823 2.01 23.53 31.36
C GLN A 823 2.45 24.91 31.87
N GLY A 824 1.60 25.91 31.72
CA GLY A 824 1.84 27.27 32.20
C GLY A 824 1.12 27.55 33.51
N ASP A 825 1.57 28.60 34.20
CA ASP A 825 0.95 29.11 35.46
C ASP A 825 -0.33 29.94 35.20
N THR A 826 -0.62 30.21 33.93
CA THR A 826 -1.78 30.96 33.45
C THR A 826 -2.69 30.08 32.56
N ASP A 827 -3.70 30.71 31.93
CA ASP A 827 -4.50 30.00 30.93
C ASP A 827 -3.70 29.62 29.69
N ALA A 828 -2.60 30.32 29.41
CA ALA A 828 -1.75 30.03 28.27
C ALA A 828 -1.09 28.63 28.37
N CYS A 829 -1.23 27.84 27.34
CA CYS A 829 -0.61 26.51 27.24
C CYS A 829 0.01 26.24 25.86
N LEU A 830 0.04 27.21 24.95
CA LEU A 830 0.55 27.12 23.59
C LEU A 830 1.62 28.16 23.34
N LYS A 831 2.82 27.74 22.97
CA LYS A 831 3.94 28.63 22.60
C LYS A 831 4.38 28.31 21.20
N ARG A 832 4.48 29.35 20.35
CA ARG A 832 4.95 29.22 18.97
C ARG A 832 6.39 28.71 18.94
N ILE A 833 6.67 27.77 18.06
CA ILE A 833 8.00 27.19 17.86
C ILE A 833 8.45 27.23 16.40
N ALA A 834 7.51 27.18 15.45
CA ALA A 834 7.78 27.16 14.03
C ALA A 834 6.59 27.73 13.26
N TYR A 835 6.81 27.97 11.97
CA TYR A 835 5.79 28.49 11.06
C TYR A 835 5.92 27.85 9.69
N LYS A 836 4.82 27.46 9.05
CA LYS A 836 4.79 27.10 7.65
C LYS A 836 3.41 27.30 7.06
N ASN A 837 3.24 28.30 6.24
CA ASN A 837 2.01 28.53 5.50
C ASN A 837 1.95 27.58 4.26
N LEU A 838 0.71 27.27 3.86
CA LEU A 838 0.40 26.44 2.68
C LEU A 838 0.16 27.26 1.40
N GLU A 839 0.18 28.59 1.48
CA GLU A 839 -0.05 29.47 0.33
C GLU A 839 1.06 29.41 -0.71
#